data_96be2bc2c8c0a786a97d0aeba08b3fff
#
_entry.id   96be2bc2c8c0a786a97d0aeba08b3fff
#
_cell.length_a   1.000
_cell.length_b   1.000
_cell.length_c   1.000
_cell.angle_alpha   90.00
_cell.angle_beta   90.00
_cell.angle_gamma   90.00
#
_symmetry.space_group_name_H-M   'P 1'
#
loop_
_entity.id
_entity.type
_entity.pdbx_description
1 polymer ?
#
loop_
_entity_poly.entity_id
_entity_poly.type
_entity_poly.pdbx_seq_one_letter_code
_entity_poly.pdbx_strand_id
1 'polypeptide(L)'
;MKKIKNFVNINYLWLLLGSYLVVVLVNLLRFSTEVLFLKLGAVGVTTTVIGLVVSYLILWFLLEYKKSLNIRQANIILSALILFIAILKSPTFFLSLGLLMISVALFLLFHLEKVRLAMIYPLVLLLSFPKLLIQASSNFKNDALGIHSFNIAESKFSMLIWPVLVSVFIAILIGLLINRLAVEKINAVWVKRLTLVALIGGLCYVLYLSAVMYYKVKANSVSTFDIGIFSQMFERMKTDFTQITTLERDKALSHMAVHISPIYYLILPFYMLFPYVETLEVMQVLIVFSAVIPLCLILKKLQLPKLLNPFIIALFFLTPVMTTSGAYHLHENCFLPPLILWLFYALISEWRWRSILFVLLILFVKEDAALYVLALGLYFAFQKRFTLSATFKKWLYAGTLALPVLYFSLALFLLAKYGEGAMVSRYGHLLLEGEQGLPMVLKNIFLNPLYIIGSLFTGKKMGYIFLILFPLGFLPLVQRRFSTYFLLIPLLAVNLLMDWPYQFDIGFQYSYGSVTLLFIMAILAVDQLSRHQVLGEKVLLALVAASLVFSGTILYSFTRNWNFEMKYYHDRKEFFDGLQSTLDSIPADASVLAAGGYTPGLRKHQELYDIFYHNNKALDPKIDYVVVPREMQDEKHGYSETATLKLYKEAGYQESSLSSKDVLVLEKEVK
;
A
#
# COMPACT_ATOMS: atom_id res chain seq x y z
N MET A 1 -44.76 -13.77 3.10
CA MET A 1 -43.47 -13.90 2.39
C MET A 1 -43.39 -13.13 1.05
N LYS A 2 -44.43 -13.01 0.21
CA LYS A 2 -44.40 -12.15 -1.01
C LYS A 2 -44.21 -10.64 -0.72
N LYS A 3 -44.76 -10.11 0.39
CA LYS A 3 -44.58 -8.70 0.80
C LYS A 3 -43.15 -8.36 1.27
N ILE A 4 -42.40 -9.30 1.83
CA ILE A 4 -41.02 -9.12 2.29
C ILE A 4 -40.04 -9.16 1.10
N LYS A 5 -40.32 -9.94 0.04
CA LYS A 5 -39.51 -9.94 -1.19
C LYS A 5 -39.57 -8.64 -1.98
N ASN A 6 -40.62 -7.86 -1.82
CA ASN A 6 -40.73 -6.52 -2.43
C ASN A 6 -40.04 -5.42 -1.62
N PHE A 7 -39.60 -5.68 -0.39
CA PHE A 7 -38.93 -4.70 0.46
C PHE A 7 -37.46 -4.41 0.01
N VAL A 8 -36.88 -5.29 -0.78
CA VAL A 8 -35.56 -5.07 -1.41
C VAL A 8 -35.76 -4.72 -2.89
N ASN A 9 -36.69 -3.85 -3.18
CA ASN A 9 -36.79 -3.28 -4.52
C ASN A 9 -35.68 -2.25 -4.68
N ILE A 10 -34.91 -2.33 -5.78
CA ILE A 10 -33.82 -1.42 -6.15
C ILE A 10 -34.23 0.04 -6.00
N ASN A 11 -35.51 0.38 -6.14
CA ASN A 11 -36.04 1.72 -5.98
C ASN A 11 -35.90 2.27 -4.53
N TYR A 12 -35.99 1.45 -3.49
CA TYR A 12 -35.80 1.90 -2.10
C TYR A 12 -34.36 2.25 -1.78
N LEU A 13 -33.41 1.53 -2.36
CA LEU A 13 -31.98 1.89 -2.24
C LEU A 13 -31.70 3.23 -2.93
N TRP A 14 -32.29 3.46 -4.10
CA TRP A 14 -32.16 4.76 -4.79
C TRP A 14 -32.84 5.90 -4.03
N LEU A 15 -33.93 5.58 -3.33
CA LEU A 15 -34.63 6.53 -2.48
C LEU A 15 -33.78 6.92 -1.26
N LEU A 16 -33.19 5.92 -0.59
CA LEU A 16 -32.29 6.14 0.53
C LEU A 16 -31.07 6.96 0.13
N LEU A 17 -30.45 6.63 -1.02
CA LEU A 17 -29.36 7.41 -1.58
C LEU A 17 -29.79 8.85 -1.88
N GLY A 18 -30.95 9.06 -2.48
CA GLY A 18 -31.50 10.40 -2.75
C GLY A 18 -31.70 11.21 -1.47
N SER A 19 -32.22 10.58 -0.44
CA SER A 19 -32.40 11.20 0.88
C SER A 19 -31.10 11.66 1.49
N TYR A 20 -30.08 10.80 1.42
CA TYR A 20 -28.73 11.12 1.86
C TYR A 20 -28.16 12.31 1.08
N LEU A 21 -28.27 12.30 -0.25
CA LEU A 21 -27.81 13.40 -1.12
C LEU A 21 -28.50 14.72 -0.80
N VAL A 22 -29.81 14.73 -0.50
CA VAL A 22 -30.53 15.92 -0.09
C VAL A 22 -29.96 16.49 1.21
N VAL A 23 -29.74 15.67 2.22
CA VAL A 23 -29.16 16.12 3.50
C VAL A 23 -27.75 16.69 3.30
N VAL A 24 -26.92 16.02 2.50
CA VAL A 24 -25.59 16.52 2.15
C VAL A 24 -25.68 17.87 1.45
N LEU A 25 -26.60 18.04 0.49
CA LEU A 25 -26.79 19.31 -0.22
C LEU A 25 -27.23 20.41 0.74
N VAL A 26 -28.19 20.14 1.62
CA VAL A 26 -28.70 21.13 2.60
C VAL A 26 -27.55 21.56 3.53
N ASN A 27 -26.75 20.64 4.02
CA ASN A 27 -25.60 20.96 4.86
C ASN A 27 -24.54 21.76 4.09
N LEU A 28 -24.30 21.41 2.84
CA LEU A 28 -23.38 22.11 1.95
C LEU A 28 -23.81 23.58 1.68
N LEU A 29 -25.11 23.81 1.58
CA LEU A 29 -25.66 25.17 1.38
C LEU A 29 -25.65 25.97 2.67
N ARG A 30 -25.88 25.33 3.82
CA ARG A 30 -26.09 25.99 5.12
C ARG A 30 -24.78 26.43 5.79
N PHE A 31 -23.72 25.64 5.68
CA PHE A 31 -22.48 25.88 6.43
C PHE A 31 -21.43 26.61 5.59
N SER A 32 -20.54 27.36 6.28
CA SER A 32 -19.35 27.96 5.68
C SER A 32 -18.36 26.87 5.24
N THR A 33 -17.42 27.22 4.35
CA THR A 33 -16.41 26.27 3.83
C THR A 33 -15.55 25.62 4.92
N GLU A 34 -15.26 26.34 5.99
CA GLU A 34 -14.44 25.81 7.10
C GLU A 34 -15.23 24.78 7.94
N VAL A 35 -16.52 25.02 8.17
CA VAL A 35 -17.37 24.16 9.00
C VAL A 35 -17.84 22.90 8.24
N LEU A 36 -17.99 22.97 6.91
CA LEU A 36 -18.50 21.87 6.09
C LEU A 36 -17.67 20.59 6.19
N PHE A 37 -16.37 20.74 6.37
CA PHE A 37 -15.42 19.63 6.41
C PHE A 37 -14.94 19.29 7.83
N LEU A 38 -15.55 19.91 8.87
CA LEU A 38 -15.30 19.53 10.25
C LEU A 38 -16.11 18.30 10.65
N LYS A 39 -15.63 17.57 11.65
CA LYS A 39 -16.38 16.47 12.26
C LYS A 39 -17.63 17.01 12.97
N LEU A 40 -18.78 16.38 12.71
CA LEU A 40 -20.02 16.68 13.41
C LEU A 40 -20.05 15.92 14.74
N GLY A 41 -20.29 16.65 15.82
CA GLY A 41 -20.57 16.08 17.14
C GLY A 41 -21.97 15.46 17.22
N ALA A 42 -22.34 14.96 18.41
CA ALA A 42 -23.60 14.25 18.65
C ALA A 42 -24.85 15.02 18.16
N VAL A 43 -24.89 16.33 18.37
CA VAL A 43 -26.02 17.20 17.92
C VAL A 43 -26.09 17.24 16.39
N GLY A 44 -24.94 17.38 15.72
CA GLY A 44 -24.88 17.37 14.24
C GLY A 44 -25.29 16.02 13.65
N VAL A 45 -24.94 14.93 14.33
CA VAL A 45 -25.36 13.58 13.95
C VAL A 45 -26.87 13.42 14.07
N THR A 46 -27.46 13.84 15.18
CA THR A 46 -28.91 13.75 15.40
C THR A 46 -29.68 14.54 14.35
N THR A 47 -29.26 15.76 14.05
CA THR A 47 -29.90 16.59 13.00
C THR A 47 -29.75 15.97 11.62
N THR A 48 -28.63 15.31 11.33
CA THR A 48 -28.42 14.59 10.07
C THR A 48 -29.35 13.38 9.94
N VAL A 49 -29.51 12.59 11.01
CA VAL A 49 -30.42 11.44 11.02
C VAL A 49 -31.87 11.89 10.83
N ILE A 50 -32.31 12.94 11.54
CA ILE A 50 -33.67 13.51 11.36
C ILE A 50 -33.84 13.98 9.92
N GLY A 51 -32.86 14.71 9.38
CA GLY A 51 -32.88 15.16 7.99
C GLY A 51 -32.98 14.03 6.99
N LEU A 52 -32.28 12.89 7.22
CA LEU A 52 -32.38 11.69 6.38
C LEU A 52 -33.79 11.12 6.38
N VAL A 53 -34.40 10.97 7.55
CA VAL A 53 -35.77 10.44 7.68
C VAL A 53 -36.76 11.35 6.99
N VAL A 54 -36.69 12.65 7.24
CA VAL A 54 -37.61 13.65 6.62
C VAL A 54 -37.43 13.65 5.10
N SER A 55 -36.21 13.71 4.60
CA SER A 55 -35.92 13.68 3.16
C SER A 55 -36.40 12.39 2.51
N TYR A 56 -36.26 11.25 3.20
CA TYR A 56 -36.73 9.94 2.72
C TYR A 56 -38.27 9.96 2.56
N LEU A 57 -38.97 10.42 3.58
CA LEU A 57 -40.43 10.50 3.55
C LEU A 57 -40.94 11.45 2.45
N ILE A 58 -40.30 12.62 2.26
CA ILE A 58 -40.63 13.57 1.20
C ILE A 58 -40.40 12.96 -0.19
N LEU A 59 -39.24 12.35 -0.43
CA LEU A 59 -38.94 11.72 -1.71
C LEU A 59 -39.84 10.52 -2.00
N TRP A 60 -40.15 9.71 -0.96
CA TRP A 60 -41.08 8.59 -1.07
C TRP A 60 -42.47 9.07 -1.45
N PHE A 61 -42.99 10.12 -0.78
CA PHE A 61 -44.29 10.74 -1.11
C PHE A 61 -44.32 11.30 -2.54
N LEU A 62 -43.28 12.00 -2.97
CA LEU A 62 -43.18 12.56 -4.33
C LEU A 62 -43.16 11.46 -5.39
N LEU A 63 -42.51 10.33 -5.13
CA LEU A 63 -42.48 9.17 -6.02
C LEU A 63 -43.84 8.48 -6.13
N GLU A 64 -44.52 8.32 -5.00
CA GLU A 64 -45.84 7.66 -4.95
C GLU A 64 -46.91 8.53 -5.60
N TYR A 65 -46.86 9.87 -5.41
CA TYR A 65 -47.87 10.82 -5.87
C TYR A 65 -47.65 11.29 -7.30
N LYS A 66 -46.38 11.50 -7.73
CA LYS A 66 -46.01 11.88 -9.10
C LYS A 66 -45.22 10.74 -9.75
N LYS A 67 -45.92 9.85 -10.45
CA LYS A 67 -45.33 8.75 -11.23
C LYS A 67 -44.30 9.15 -12.29
N SER A 68 -44.10 10.47 -12.49
CA SER A 68 -43.17 11.04 -13.49
C SER A 68 -41.73 11.24 -12.99
N LEU A 69 -41.44 11.07 -11.69
CA LEU A 69 -40.10 11.29 -11.17
C LEU A 69 -39.21 10.06 -11.36
N ASN A 70 -38.25 10.17 -12.24
CA ASN A 70 -37.22 9.14 -12.34
C ASN A 70 -36.16 9.36 -11.26
N ILE A 71 -36.26 8.62 -10.14
CA ILE A 71 -35.36 8.75 -8.97
C ILE A 71 -33.91 8.59 -9.33
N ARG A 72 -33.56 7.77 -10.32
CA ARG A 72 -32.17 7.57 -10.75
C ARG A 72 -31.62 8.82 -11.41
N GLN A 73 -32.41 9.46 -12.31
CA GLN A 73 -32.02 10.71 -12.95
C GLN A 73 -31.93 11.85 -11.93
N ALA A 74 -32.87 11.92 -10.98
CA ALA A 74 -32.85 12.91 -9.91
C ALA A 74 -31.57 12.77 -9.05
N ASN A 75 -31.18 11.56 -8.68
CA ASN A 75 -29.96 11.31 -7.91
C ASN A 75 -28.68 11.67 -8.67
N ILE A 76 -28.65 11.45 -9.99
CA ILE A 76 -27.51 11.85 -10.84
C ILE A 76 -27.38 13.38 -10.85
N ILE A 77 -28.50 14.09 -11.10
CA ILE A 77 -28.49 15.55 -11.11
C ILE A 77 -28.12 16.12 -9.74
N LEU A 78 -28.67 15.55 -8.67
CA LEU A 78 -28.37 15.95 -7.30
C LEU A 78 -26.90 15.71 -6.94
N SER A 79 -26.35 14.57 -7.33
CA SER A 79 -24.92 14.26 -7.13
C SER A 79 -24.03 15.25 -7.88
N ALA A 80 -24.35 15.55 -9.14
CA ALA A 80 -23.62 16.53 -9.94
C ALA A 80 -23.66 17.94 -9.31
N LEU A 81 -24.81 18.34 -8.81
CA LEU A 81 -25.00 19.63 -8.14
C LEU A 81 -24.23 19.72 -6.83
N ILE A 82 -24.26 18.65 -6.00
CA ILE A 82 -23.50 18.56 -4.76
C ILE A 82 -22.01 18.69 -5.05
N LEU A 83 -21.51 17.93 -6.02
CA LEU A 83 -20.10 17.94 -6.36
C LEU A 83 -19.66 19.29 -6.91
N PHE A 84 -20.48 19.94 -7.75
CA PHE A 84 -20.21 21.28 -8.25
C PHE A 84 -20.12 22.31 -7.11
N ILE A 85 -21.09 22.31 -6.19
CA ILE A 85 -21.10 23.23 -5.04
C ILE A 85 -19.93 22.91 -4.09
N ALA A 86 -19.64 21.64 -3.85
CA ALA A 86 -18.52 21.22 -3.01
C ALA A 86 -17.17 21.67 -3.59
N ILE A 87 -16.99 21.58 -4.92
CA ILE A 87 -15.81 22.09 -5.62
C ILE A 87 -15.69 23.61 -5.44
N LEU A 88 -16.77 24.36 -5.61
CA LEU A 88 -16.79 25.82 -5.45
C LEU A 88 -16.49 26.25 -4.01
N LYS A 89 -17.00 25.50 -3.04
CA LYS A 89 -16.83 25.77 -1.60
C LYS A 89 -15.61 25.08 -0.96
N SER A 90 -14.81 24.36 -1.74
CA SER A 90 -13.66 23.63 -1.19
C SER A 90 -12.59 24.58 -0.64
N PRO A 91 -12.13 24.39 0.60
CA PRO A 91 -11.11 25.22 1.21
C PRO A 91 -9.72 25.00 0.62
N THR A 92 -9.51 23.90 -0.09
CA THR A 92 -8.21 23.57 -0.69
C THR A 92 -8.33 23.10 -2.13
N PHE A 93 -7.34 23.42 -2.94
CA PHE A 93 -7.26 22.94 -4.32
C PHE A 93 -7.27 21.40 -4.43
N PHE A 94 -6.60 20.71 -3.52
CA PHE A 94 -6.52 19.25 -3.52
C PHE A 94 -7.89 18.60 -3.25
N LEU A 95 -8.65 19.17 -2.35
CA LEU A 95 -10.01 18.71 -2.09
C LEU A 95 -10.92 18.93 -3.30
N SER A 96 -10.82 20.09 -3.97
CA SER A 96 -11.54 20.37 -5.22
C SER A 96 -11.23 19.34 -6.28
N LEU A 97 -9.95 18.97 -6.43
CA LEU A 97 -9.53 17.98 -7.41
C LEU A 97 -10.02 16.57 -7.04
N GLY A 98 -9.97 16.19 -5.77
CA GLY A 98 -10.51 14.90 -5.30
C GLY A 98 -12.02 14.79 -5.57
N LEU A 99 -12.77 15.85 -5.33
CA LEU A 99 -14.20 15.94 -5.64
C LEU A 99 -14.45 15.89 -7.15
N LEU A 100 -13.61 16.53 -7.95
CA LEU A 100 -13.67 16.41 -9.41
C LEU A 100 -13.42 14.99 -9.89
N MET A 101 -12.43 14.29 -9.31
CA MET A 101 -12.17 12.89 -9.62
C MET A 101 -13.36 11.99 -9.28
N ILE A 102 -13.98 12.18 -8.11
CA ILE A 102 -15.22 11.48 -7.74
C ILE A 102 -16.32 11.79 -8.75
N SER A 103 -16.50 13.05 -9.13
CA SER A 103 -17.54 13.47 -10.09
C SER A 103 -17.37 12.75 -11.43
N VAL A 104 -16.15 12.73 -11.94
CA VAL A 104 -15.84 12.07 -13.21
C VAL A 104 -15.99 10.56 -13.09
N ALA A 105 -15.57 9.94 -11.98
CA ALA A 105 -15.79 8.52 -11.74
C ALA A 105 -17.28 8.15 -11.68
N LEU A 106 -18.09 8.95 -10.98
CA LEU A 106 -19.54 8.76 -10.93
C LEU A 106 -20.19 8.98 -12.31
N PHE A 107 -19.78 10.03 -13.05
CA PHE A 107 -20.27 10.28 -14.40
C PHE A 107 -19.95 9.09 -15.32
N LEU A 108 -18.76 8.55 -15.26
CA LEU A 108 -18.36 7.36 -16.01
C LEU A 108 -19.18 6.13 -15.62
N LEU A 109 -19.42 5.91 -14.32
CA LEU A 109 -20.26 4.82 -13.83
C LEU A 109 -21.69 4.86 -14.40
N PHE A 110 -22.27 6.03 -14.51
CA PHE A 110 -23.65 6.19 -14.95
C PHE A 110 -23.82 6.29 -16.47
N HIS A 111 -22.77 6.66 -17.22
CA HIS A 111 -22.84 6.97 -18.65
C HIS A 111 -21.97 6.07 -19.55
N LEU A 112 -21.36 5.00 -19.02
CA LEU A 112 -20.41 4.13 -19.72
C LEU A 112 -20.98 3.32 -20.93
N GLU A 113 -22.16 3.65 -21.40
CA GLU A 113 -22.58 3.19 -22.73
C GLU A 113 -21.82 3.88 -23.89
N LYS A 114 -21.10 4.98 -23.64
CA LYS A 114 -20.38 5.78 -24.65
C LYS A 114 -18.88 5.90 -24.34
N VAL A 115 -18.13 4.90 -24.72
CA VAL A 115 -16.71 4.64 -24.47
C VAL A 115 -15.72 5.73 -24.90
N ARG A 116 -16.09 6.63 -25.78
CA ARG A 116 -15.20 7.74 -26.22
C ARG A 116 -14.74 8.62 -25.05
N LEU A 117 -15.53 8.71 -23.99
CA LEU A 117 -15.17 9.44 -22.75
C LEU A 117 -14.13 8.73 -21.89
N ALA A 118 -14.12 7.40 -21.87
CA ALA A 118 -13.12 6.64 -21.11
C ALA A 118 -11.69 6.81 -21.61
N MET A 119 -11.51 7.20 -22.89
CA MET A 119 -10.19 7.51 -23.46
C MET A 119 -9.73 8.94 -23.15
N ILE A 120 -10.68 9.88 -23.02
CA ILE A 120 -10.37 11.28 -22.72
C ILE A 120 -10.14 11.48 -21.22
N TYR A 121 -10.73 10.64 -20.39
CA TYR A 121 -10.65 10.74 -18.94
C TYR A 121 -9.23 10.69 -18.35
N PRO A 122 -8.36 9.74 -18.67
CA PRO A 122 -6.96 9.77 -18.23
C PRO A 122 -6.24 11.03 -18.71
N LEU A 123 -6.56 11.52 -19.91
CA LEU A 123 -5.95 12.73 -20.47
C LEU A 123 -6.40 13.99 -19.73
N VAL A 124 -7.67 14.11 -19.38
CA VAL A 124 -8.23 15.23 -18.59
C VAL A 124 -7.66 15.24 -17.18
N LEU A 125 -7.56 14.08 -16.54
CA LEU A 125 -6.91 13.94 -15.25
C LEU A 125 -5.42 14.35 -15.35
N LEU A 126 -4.70 13.85 -16.33
CA LEU A 126 -3.30 14.19 -16.57
C LEU A 126 -3.10 15.70 -16.77
N LEU A 127 -3.97 16.37 -17.53
CA LEU A 127 -3.92 17.81 -17.74
C LEU A 127 -4.23 18.64 -16.47
N SER A 128 -4.98 18.05 -15.54
CA SER A 128 -5.23 18.68 -14.22
C SER A 128 -4.07 18.51 -13.24
N PHE A 129 -3.25 17.48 -13.40
CA PHE A 129 -2.14 17.13 -12.52
C PHE A 129 -0.92 18.06 -12.57
N PRO A 130 -0.51 18.72 -13.68
CA PRO A 130 0.62 19.64 -13.66
C PRO A 130 0.49 20.72 -12.60
N LYS A 131 -0.72 21.28 -12.42
CA LYS A 131 -0.98 22.30 -11.40
C LYS A 131 -0.83 21.73 -9.97
N LEU A 132 -1.22 20.50 -9.75
CA LEU A 132 -1.07 19.76 -8.51
C LEU A 132 0.41 19.48 -8.20
N LEU A 133 1.16 19.03 -9.21
CA LEU A 133 2.60 18.79 -9.11
C LEU A 133 3.37 20.09 -8.82
N ILE A 134 3.02 21.20 -9.47
CA ILE A 134 3.65 22.51 -9.26
C ILE A 134 3.34 23.03 -7.85
N GLN A 135 2.10 22.89 -7.38
CA GLN A 135 1.70 23.38 -6.06
C GLN A 135 2.25 22.53 -4.91
N ALA A 136 2.38 21.22 -5.11
CA ALA A 136 3.10 20.35 -4.19
C ALA A 136 4.58 20.76 -4.06
N SER A 137 5.23 21.13 -5.18
CA SER A 137 6.64 21.54 -5.18
C SER A 137 6.92 22.83 -4.40
N SER A 138 5.96 23.74 -4.28
CA SER A 138 6.14 25.02 -3.56
C SER A 138 6.19 24.87 -2.04
N ASN A 139 5.60 23.80 -1.49
CA ASN A 139 5.56 23.51 -0.04
C ASN A 139 6.77 22.72 0.46
N PHE A 140 7.66 22.27 -0.42
CA PHE A 140 8.74 21.31 -0.13
C PHE A 140 10.13 21.91 0.06
N LYS A 141 10.25 23.22 0.28
CA LYS A 141 11.57 23.86 0.40
C LYS A 141 12.30 23.63 1.74
N ASN A 142 11.68 22.97 2.73
CA ASN A 142 12.21 22.99 4.10
C ASN A 142 12.69 21.66 4.71
N ASP A 143 12.66 20.52 4.01
CA ASP A 143 13.21 19.28 4.57
C ASP A 143 14.56 18.93 3.92
N ALA A 144 15.59 19.68 4.33
CA ALA A 144 16.99 19.44 3.95
C ALA A 144 17.71 18.45 4.91
N LEU A 145 17.00 17.47 5.47
CA LEU A 145 17.64 16.37 6.19
C LEU A 145 17.77 15.18 5.25
N GLY A 146 18.99 15.00 4.74
CA GLY A 146 19.42 13.94 3.85
C GLY A 146 19.44 12.55 4.49
N ILE A 147 18.43 12.20 5.22
CA ILE A 147 18.15 10.81 5.53
C ILE A 147 17.53 10.24 4.27
N HIS A 148 18.05 9.13 3.80
CA HIS A 148 17.51 8.31 2.71
C HIS A 148 16.12 7.74 3.08
N SER A 149 15.22 8.59 3.54
CA SER A 149 13.83 8.23 3.67
C SER A 149 13.30 8.13 2.24
N PHE A 150 12.83 6.96 1.89
CA PHE A 150 12.03 6.70 0.70
C PHE A 150 10.69 7.46 0.74
N ASN A 151 10.63 8.59 1.39
CA ASN A 151 9.50 9.53 1.38
C ASN A 151 9.38 10.14 -0.01
N ILE A 152 9.09 9.27 -0.94
CA ILE A 152 8.98 9.50 -2.38
C ILE A 152 7.87 10.52 -2.65
N ALA A 153 6.78 10.47 -1.88
CA ALA A 153 5.63 11.36 -2.06
C ALA A 153 5.94 12.81 -1.70
N GLU A 154 6.86 13.07 -0.77
CA GLU A 154 7.10 14.43 -0.29
C GLU A 154 8.19 15.18 -1.04
N SER A 155 9.29 14.55 -1.40
CA SER A 155 10.50 15.26 -1.82
C SER A 155 10.69 15.47 -3.31
N LYS A 156 9.90 14.84 -4.20
CA LYS A 156 10.27 14.75 -5.63
C LYS A 156 9.15 14.92 -6.66
N PHE A 157 7.98 15.44 -6.29
CA PHE A 157 6.90 15.64 -7.26
C PHE A 157 7.28 16.61 -8.40
N SER A 158 8.06 17.65 -8.11
CA SER A 158 8.58 18.56 -9.14
C SER A 158 9.48 17.83 -10.15
N MET A 159 10.22 16.81 -9.73
CA MET A 159 11.06 16.00 -10.60
C MET A 159 10.27 15.06 -11.51
N LEU A 160 8.98 14.82 -11.22
CA LEU A 160 8.12 13.94 -12.02
C LEU A 160 7.40 14.66 -13.16
N ILE A 161 7.38 15.99 -13.18
CA ILE A 161 6.67 16.75 -14.23
C ILE A 161 7.21 16.38 -15.62
N TRP A 162 8.50 16.47 -15.82
CA TRP A 162 9.14 16.12 -17.09
C TRP A 162 9.00 14.63 -17.44
N PRO A 163 9.30 13.69 -16.55
CA PRO A 163 9.03 12.27 -16.80
C PRO A 163 7.57 11.99 -17.21
N VAL A 164 6.60 12.60 -16.53
CA VAL A 164 5.18 12.44 -16.88
C VAL A 164 4.89 12.99 -18.28
N LEU A 165 5.30 14.22 -18.59
CA LEU A 165 5.07 14.82 -19.91
C LEU A 165 5.73 14.02 -21.04
N VAL A 166 6.98 13.59 -20.84
CA VAL A 166 7.71 12.74 -21.79
C VAL A 166 7.02 11.41 -21.98
N SER A 167 6.57 10.78 -20.90
CA SER A 167 5.87 9.49 -20.97
C SER A 167 4.54 9.59 -21.72
N VAL A 168 3.78 10.65 -21.52
CA VAL A 168 2.55 10.92 -22.27
C VAL A 168 2.85 11.11 -23.76
N PHE A 169 3.87 11.87 -24.10
CA PHE A 169 4.27 12.06 -25.48
C PHE A 169 4.68 10.73 -26.15
N ILE A 170 5.52 9.93 -25.48
CA ILE A 170 5.91 8.60 -25.95
C ILE A 170 4.68 7.69 -26.10
N ALA A 171 3.76 7.70 -25.14
CA ALA A 171 2.54 6.90 -25.20
C ALA A 171 1.67 7.28 -26.42
N ILE A 172 1.56 8.57 -26.74
CA ILE A 172 0.84 9.03 -27.94
C ILE A 172 1.54 8.50 -29.20
N LEU A 173 2.86 8.61 -29.31
CA LEU A 173 3.62 8.09 -30.45
C LEU A 173 3.42 6.58 -30.62
N ILE A 174 3.50 5.82 -29.53
CA ILE A 174 3.27 4.37 -29.54
C ILE A 174 1.83 4.06 -29.96
N GLY A 175 0.85 4.80 -29.48
CA GLY A 175 -0.54 4.66 -29.90
C GLY A 175 -0.73 4.89 -31.41
N LEU A 176 -0.09 5.91 -31.97
CA LEU A 176 -0.09 6.18 -33.41
C LEU A 176 0.60 5.06 -34.20
N LEU A 177 1.72 4.52 -33.71
CA LEU A 177 2.40 3.39 -34.32
C LEU A 177 1.54 2.13 -34.32
N ILE A 178 0.95 1.78 -33.15
CA ILE A 178 0.07 0.60 -33.02
C ILE A 178 -1.13 0.71 -33.96
N ASN A 179 -1.68 1.91 -34.15
CA ASN A 179 -2.79 2.11 -35.07
C ASN A 179 -2.42 1.75 -36.54
N ARG A 180 -1.15 1.95 -36.93
CA ARG A 180 -0.62 1.59 -38.26
C ARG A 180 -0.22 0.13 -38.37
N LEU A 181 -0.04 -0.59 -37.27
CA LEU A 181 0.36 -2.00 -37.30
C LEU A 181 -0.84 -2.88 -37.73
N ALA A 182 -0.54 -3.92 -38.50
CA ALA A 182 -1.49 -5.00 -38.82
C ALA A 182 -1.49 -6.01 -37.65
N VAL A 183 -2.06 -5.61 -36.50
CA VAL A 183 -2.11 -6.42 -35.28
C VAL A 183 -2.71 -7.78 -35.51
N GLU A 184 -3.68 -7.87 -36.42
CA GLU A 184 -4.39 -9.09 -36.81
C GLU A 184 -3.46 -10.13 -37.52
N LYS A 185 -2.32 -9.67 -38.07
CA LYS A 185 -1.32 -10.51 -38.73
C LYS A 185 -0.28 -11.09 -37.77
N ILE A 186 -0.28 -10.66 -36.51
CA ILE A 186 0.67 -11.17 -35.52
C ILE A 186 0.27 -12.58 -35.09
N ASN A 187 1.10 -13.56 -35.46
CA ASN A 187 0.81 -14.96 -35.18
C ASN A 187 1.17 -15.38 -33.74
N ALA A 188 0.69 -16.55 -33.31
CA ALA A 188 0.89 -17.09 -32.00
C ALA A 188 2.38 -17.29 -31.64
N VAL A 189 3.26 -17.47 -32.62
CA VAL A 189 4.71 -17.64 -32.38
C VAL A 189 5.32 -16.34 -31.88
N TRP A 190 4.98 -15.20 -32.49
CA TRP A 190 5.43 -13.89 -32.02
C TRP A 190 4.91 -13.56 -30.64
N VAL A 191 3.64 -13.88 -30.34
CA VAL A 191 3.09 -13.68 -28.97
C VAL A 191 3.86 -14.50 -27.95
N LYS A 192 4.18 -15.76 -28.23
CA LYS A 192 5.02 -16.58 -27.35
C LYS A 192 6.42 -16.00 -27.15
N ARG A 193 7.06 -15.52 -28.23
CA ARG A 193 8.38 -14.87 -28.16
C ARG A 193 8.33 -13.62 -27.31
N LEU A 194 7.35 -12.74 -27.51
CA LEU A 194 7.17 -11.52 -26.70
C LEU A 194 6.89 -11.84 -25.24
N THR A 195 6.09 -12.88 -24.95
CA THR A 195 5.85 -13.35 -23.59
C THR A 195 7.14 -13.83 -22.93
N LEU A 196 7.94 -14.62 -23.68
CA LEU A 196 9.23 -15.08 -23.19
C LEU A 196 10.19 -13.91 -22.92
N VAL A 197 10.25 -12.92 -23.81
CA VAL A 197 11.06 -11.70 -23.64
C VAL A 197 10.61 -10.95 -22.38
N ALA A 198 9.30 -10.78 -22.16
CA ALA A 198 8.78 -10.13 -20.95
C ALA A 198 9.15 -10.90 -19.67
N LEU A 199 9.09 -12.22 -19.68
CA LEU A 199 9.47 -13.06 -18.53
C LEU A 199 10.98 -13.05 -18.28
N ILE A 200 11.81 -13.17 -19.32
CA ILE A 200 13.28 -13.12 -19.18
C ILE A 200 13.70 -11.73 -18.72
N GLY A 201 13.17 -10.66 -19.34
CA GLY A 201 13.45 -9.29 -18.92
C GLY A 201 13.04 -9.04 -17.47
N GLY A 202 11.86 -9.55 -17.07
CA GLY A 202 11.41 -9.51 -15.68
C GLY A 202 12.33 -10.27 -14.74
N LEU A 203 12.79 -11.47 -15.12
CA LEU A 203 13.75 -12.26 -14.32
C LEU A 203 15.10 -11.51 -14.15
N CYS A 204 15.63 -10.97 -15.24
CA CYS A 204 16.85 -10.14 -15.18
C CYS A 204 16.67 -8.95 -14.25
N TYR A 205 15.50 -8.32 -14.28
CA TYR A 205 15.16 -7.22 -13.39
C TYR A 205 15.10 -7.66 -11.92
N VAL A 206 14.47 -8.79 -11.62
CA VAL A 206 14.41 -9.37 -10.27
C VAL A 206 15.81 -9.69 -9.74
N LEU A 207 16.69 -10.27 -10.58
CA LEU A 207 18.08 -10.53 -10.22
C LEU A 207 18.84 -9.23 -9.93
N TYR A 208 18.66 -8.20 -10.76
CA TYR A 208 19.25 -6.88 -10.52
C TYR A 208 18.77 -6.30 -9.18
N LEU A 209 17.47 -6.31 -8.92
CA LEU A 209 16.90 -5.77 -7.68
C LEU A 209 17.39 -6.57 -6.45
N SER A 210 17.48 -7.91 -6.57
CA SER A 210 18.05 -8.76 -5.53
C SER A 210 19.51 -8.40 -5.23
N ALA A 211 20.30 -8.11 -6.26
CA ALA A 211 21.67 -7.63 -6.09
C ALA A 211 21.73 -6.25 -5.40
N VAL A 212 20.84 -5.32 -5.79
CA VAL A 212 20.72 -4.02 -5.10
C VAL A 212 20.43 -4.21 -3.62
N MET A 213 19.48 -5.07 -3.25
CA MET A 213 19.12 -5.33 -1.86
C MET A 213 20.25 -6.03 -1.09
N TYR A 214 20.94 -6.98 -1.72
CA TYR A 214 22.13 -7.61 -1.16
C TYR A 214 23.21 -6.57 -0.83
N TYR A 215 23.55 -5.70 -1.76
CA TYR A 215 24.58 -4.69 -1.55
C TYR A 215 24.15 -3.57 -0.61
N LYS A 216 22.85 -3.27 -0.49
CA LYS A 216 22.33 -2.36 0.52
C LYS A 216 22.69 -2.82 1.95
N VAL A 217 22.57 -4.13 2.22
CA VAL A 217 23.04 -4.72 3.49
C VAL A 217 24.55 -4.64 3.62
N LYS A 218 25.28 -5.07 2.58
CA LYS A 218 26.76 -5.05 2.58
C LYS A 218 27.37 -3.67 2.75
N ALA A 219 26.73 -2.65 2.22
CA ALA A 219 27.11 -1.24 2.37
C ALA A 219 26.63 -0.62 3.70
N ASN A 220 26.12 -1.43 4.63
CA ASN A 220 25.56 -0.98 5.92
C ASN A 220 24.54 0.16 5.77
N SER A 221 23.83 0.21 4.64
CA SER A 221 22.75 1.17 4.36
C SER A 221 21.40 0.67 4.90
N VAL A 222 21.43 0.09 6.09
CA VAL A 222 20.31 -0.52 6.81
C VAL A 222 20.32 -0.04 8.26
N SER A 223 19.23 -0.21 9.00
CA SER A 223 19.12 0.29 10.37
C SER A 223 18.30 -0.64 11.26
N THR A 224 18.19 -0.27 12.54
CA THR A 224 17.38 -0.99 13.54
C THR A 224 15.95 -1.20 13.08
N PHE A 225 15.30 -0.12 12.61
CA PHE A 225 13.89 -0.22 12.25
C PHE A 225 13.69 -1.15 11.05
N ASP A 226 12.77 -2.07 11.24
CA ASP A 226 12.41 -3.21 10.41
C ASP A 226 13.56 -4.23 10.28
N ILE A 227 14.61 -3.99 9.52
CA ILE A 227 15.58 -5.07 9.24
C ILE A 227 16.43 -5.47 10.46
N GLY A 228 16.80 -4.55 11.34
CA GLY A 228 17.47 -4.91 12.61
C GLY A 228 16.57 -5.77 13.48
N ILE A 229 15.29 -5.32 13.64
CA ILE A 229 14.26 -6.06 14.36
C ILE A 229 14.08 -7.47 13.79
N PHE A 230 13.81 -7.56 12.48
CA PHE A 230 13.56 -8.85 11.83
C PHE A 230 14.79 -9.74 11.78
N SER A 231 16.00 -9.19 11.63
CA SER A 231 17.21 -10.01 11.63
C SER A 231 17.45 -10.67 12.98
N GLN A 232 17.27 -9.94 14.10
CA GLN A 232 17.33 -10.51 15.43
C GLN A 232 16.22 -11.53 15.67
N MET A 233 14.99 -11.20 15.25
CA MET A 233 13.85 -12.12 15.32
C MET A 233 14.12 -13.43 14.58
N PHE A 234 14.67 -13.38 13.36
CA PHE A 234 15.00 -14.59 12.59
C PHE A 234 16.11 -15.42 13.19
N GLU A 235 17.10 -14.82 13.87
CA GLU A 235 18.07 -15.59 14.65
C GLU A 235 17.41 -16.36 15.80
N ARG A 236 16.45 -15.75 16.49
CA ARG A 236 15.64 -16.43 17.51
C ARG A 236 14.77 -17.53 16.90
N MET A 237 14.08 -17.23 15.81
CA MET A 237 13.28 -18.25 15.12
C MET A 237 14.12 -19.45 14.68
N LYS A 238 15.38 -19.24 14.30
CA LYS A 238 16.31 -20.32 13.93
C LYS A 238 16.72 -21.18 15.13
N THR A 239 16.87 -20.60 16.32
CA THR A 239 17.38 -21.29 17.52
C THR A 239 16.27 -21.92 18.36
N ASP A 240 15.19 -21.19 18.61
CA ASP A 240 14.13 -21.62 19.54
C ASP A 240 12.71 -21.50 18.95
N PHE A 241 12.58 -21.21 17.68
CA PHE A 241 11.31 -21.03 16.95
C PHE A 241 10.43 -19.89 17.50
N THR A 242 11.00 -18.94 18.27
CA THR A 242 10.25 -17.79 18.78
C THR A 242 10.48 -16.55 17.93
N GLN A 243 9.47 -15.67 17.86
CA GLN A 243 9.58 -14.39 17.18
C GLN A 243 9.96 -13.27 18.18
N ILE A 244 10.93 -13.53 19.07
CA ILE A 244 11.35 -12.58 20.09
C ILE A 244 12.45 -11.66 19.56
N THR A 245 12.34 -10.36 19.89
CA THR A 245 13.36 -9.34 19.64
C THR A 245 13.40 -8.36 20.80
N THR A 246 14.53 -7.76 21.09
CA THR A 246 14.68 -6.67 22.06
C THR A 246 14.61 -5.29 21.39
N LEU A 247 14.79 -5.25 20.06
CA LEU A 247 14.85 -4.01 19.27
C LEU A 247 13.49 -3.38 19.00
N GLU A 248 12.39 -4.14 18.98
CA GLU A 248 11.09 -3.62 18.51
C GLU A 248 10.42 -2.66 19.50
N ARG A 249 10.55 -2.89 20.81
CA ARG A 249 9.98 -2.05 21.87
C ARG A 249 10.95 -1.82 23.02
N ASP A 250 12.22 -1.89 22.72
CA ASP A 250 13.29 -1.73 23.72
C ASP A 250 13.16 -2.71 24.91
N LYS A 251 12.61 -3.89 24.65
CA LYS A 251 12.41 -4.97 25.63
C LYS A 251 12.24 -6.30 24.92
N ALA A 252 12.57 -7.39 25.58
CA ALA A 252 12.30 -8.73 25.04
C ALA A 252 10.79 -8.91 24.80
N LEU A 253 10.39 -8.89 23.54
CA LEU A 253 8.98 -8.95 23.12
C LEU A 253 8.86 -9.83 21.87
N SER A 254 7.82 -10.66 21.84
CA SER A 254 7.44 -11.36 20.61
C SER A 254 6.83 -10.39 19.61
N HIS A 255 7.28 -10.41 18.36
CA HIS A 255 6.64 -9.66 17.27
C HIS A 255 5.14 -9.97 17.15
N MET A 256 4.72 -11.19 17.51
CA MET A 256 3.29 -11.58 17.56
C MET A 256 2.46 -10.73 18.55
N ALA A 257 3.10 -10.06 19.51
CA ALA A 257 2.42 -9.12 20.41
C ALA A 257 2.18 -7.75 19.77
N VAL A 258 2.88 -7.42 18.66
CA VAL A 258 2.72 -6.18 17.90
C VAL A 258 1.88 -6.42 16.65
N HIS A 259 2.20 -7.48 15.89
CA HIS A 259 1.48 -7.92 14.70
C HIS A 259 1.36 -9.44 14.66
N ILE A 260 0.16 -9.95 14.40
CA ILE A 260 -0.06 -11.40 14.28
C ILE A 260 0.39 -11.85 12.89
N SER A 261 1.70 -12.17 12.75
CA SER A 261 2.36 -12.45 11.48
C SER A 261 3.08 -13.81 11.45
N PRO A 262 2.35 -14.94 11.62
CA PRO A 262 2.97 -16.27 11.53
C PRO A 262 3.54 -16.60 10.14
N ILE A 263 3.24 -15.80 9.13
CA ILE A 263 3.70 -15.99 7.74
C ILE A 263 5.24 -16.03 7.63
N TYR A 264 5.96 -15.40 8.55
CA TYR A 264 7.43 -15.39 8.56
C TYR A 264 8.06 -16.78 8.66
N TYR A 265 7.34 -17.76 9.23
CA TYR A 265 7.80 -19.16 9.25
C TYR A 265 7.98 -19.77 7.85
N LEU A 266 7.38 -19.19 6.80
CA LEU A 266 7.63 -19.63 5.42
C LEU A 266 9.01 -19.21 4.90
N ILE A 267 9.61 -18.14 5.45
CA ILE A 267 10.96 -17.71 5.11
C ILE A 267 12.01 -18.48 5.93
N LEU A 268 11.65 -18.92 7.13
CA LEU A 268 12.58 -19.53 8.08
C LEU A 268 13.44 -20.66 7.49
N PRO A 269 12.94 -21.62 6.71
CA PRO A 269 13.79 -22.67 6.11
C PRO A 269 14.92 -22.12 5.25
N PHE A 270 14.66 -21.05 4.50
CA PHE A 270 15.68 -20.37 3.66
C PHE A 270 16.70 -19.65 4.53
N TYR A 271 16.25 -18.99 5.61
CA TYR A 271 17.15 -18.35 6.55
C TYR A 271 18.01 -19.37 7.31
N MET A 272 17.47 -20.54 7.64
CA MET A 272 18.25 -21.63 8.27
C MET A 272 19.36 -22.15 7.36
N LEU A 273 19.14 -22.18 6.04
CA LEU A 273 20.15 -22.58 5.06
C LEU A 273 21.19 -21.47 4.83
N PHE A 274 20.77 -20.23 4.84
CA PHE A 274 21.60 -19.05 4.58
C PHE A 274 21.33 -17.99 5.67
N PRO A 275 21.93 -18.10 6.88
CA PRO A 275 21.61 -17.25 8.04
C PRO A 275 22.28 -15.86 7.94
N TYR A 276 21.96 -15.12 6.88
CA TYR A 276 22.48 -13.80 6.60
C TYR A 276 21.32 -12.78 6.48
N VAL A 277 21.57 -11.53 6.87
CA VAL A 277 20.58 -10.45 6.72
C VAL A 277 20.18 -10.28 5.26
N GLU A 278 21.13 -10.43 4.35
CA GLU A 278 20.93 -10.35 2.89
C GLU A 278 19.88 -11.36 2.39
N THR A 279 19.81 -12.53 3.03
CA THR A 279 18.80 -13.55 2.68
C THR A 279 17.39 -13.02 2.87
N LEU A 280 17.13 -12.28 3.94
CA LEU A 280 15.82 -11.70 4.23
C LEU A 280 15.42 -10.71 3.15
N GLU A 281 16.32 -9.82 2.77
CA GLU A 281 16.11 -8.80 1.76
C GLU A 281 15.89 -9.38 0.36
N VAL A 282 16.70 -10.36 -0.03
CA VAL A 282 16.57 -11.08 -1.30
C VAL A 282 15.26 -11.87 -1.34
N MET A 283 14.87 -12.53 -0.25
CA MET A 283 13.62 -13.30 -0.17
C MET A 283 12.41 -12.40 -0.34
N GLN A 284 12.41 -11.17 0.19
CA GLN A 284 11.33 -10.20 -0.07
C GLN A 284 11.11 -9.99 -1.57
N VAL A 285 12.18 -9.70 -2.31
CA VAL A 285 12.13 -9.48 -3.76
C VAL A 285 11.58 -10.71 -4.48
N LEU A 286 12.10 -11.90 -4.17
CA LEU A 286 11.66 -13.14 -4.79
C LEU A 286 10.19 -13.46 -4.51
N ILE A 287 9.73 -13.23 -3.27
CA ILE A 287 8.33 -13.44 -2.87
C ILE A 287 7.41 -12.52 -3.66
N VAL A 288 7.67 -11.21 -3.70
CA VAL A 288 6.85 -10.22 -4.41
C VAL A 288 6.71 -10.59 -5.88
N PHE A 289 7.82 -10.86 -6.56
CA PHE A 289 7.78 -11.11 -8.00
C PHE A 289 7.36 -12.56 -8.36
N SER A 290 7.29 -13.49 -7.40
CA SER A 290 6.63 -14.79 -7.61
C SER A 290 5.16 -14.65 -8.01
N ALA A 291 4.55 -13.51 -7.75
CA ALA A 291 3.20 -13.14 -8.16
C ALA A 291 2.98 -13.20 -9.69
N VAL A 292 4.04 -13.16 -10.50
CA VAL A 292 3.94 -13.36 -11.97
C VAL A 292 3.39 -14.73 -12.33
N ILE A 293 3.59 -15.75 -11.50
CA ILE A 293 3.10 -17.11 -11.75
C ILE A 293 1.56 -17.15 -11.77
N PRO A 294 0.84 -16.78 -10.68
CA PRO A 294 -0.61 -16.72 -10.74
C PRO A 294 -1.13 -15.68 -11.73
N LEU A 295 -0.42 -14.58 -11.97
CA LEU A 295 -0.78 -13.61 -13.01
C LEU A 295 -0.86 -14.27 -14.40
N CYS A 296 0.14 -15.03 -14.80
CA CYS A 296 0.13 -15.76 -16.09
C CYS A 296 -1.07 -16.74 -16.18
N LEU A 297 -1.41 -17.41 -15.07
CA LEU A 297 -2.54 -18.32 -15.03
C LEU A 297 -3.88 -17.57 -15.14
N ILE A 298 -4.00 -16.40 -14.48
CA ILE A 298 -5.17 -15.52 -14.58
C ILE A 298 -5.37 -15.06 -16.03
N LEU A 299 -4.31 -14.54 -16.66
CA LEU A 299 -4.38 -14.06 -18.05
C LEU A 299 -4.80 -15.19 -19.02
N LYS A 300 -4.26 -16.39 -18.82
CA LYS A 300 -4.69 -17.58 -19.59
C LYS A 300 -6.17 -17.91 -19.38
N LYS A 301 -6.67 -17.79 -18.14
CA LYS A 301 -8.07 -18.10 -17.78
C LYS A 301 -9.06 -17.05 -18.30
N LEU A 302 -8.66 -15.78 -18.32
CA LEU A 302 -9.50 -14.68 -18.83
C LEU A 302 -9.66 -14.69 -20.35
N GLN A 303 -8.74 -15.30 -21.08
CA GLN A 303 -8.76 -15.38 -22.56
C GLN A 303 -8.77 -13.99 -23.21
N LEU A 304 -7.96 -13.07 -22.70
CA LEU A 304 -7.76 -11.75 -23.30
C LEU A 304 -7.20 -11.88 -24.73
N PRO A 305 -7.31 -10.85 -25.58
CA PRO A 305 -6.55 -10.78 -26.83
C PRO A 305 -5.09 -11.11 -26.55
N LYS A 306 -4.58 -12.15 -27.22
CA LYS A 306 -3.31 -12.81 -26.83
C LYS A 306 -2.12 -11.87 -26.80
N LEU A 307 -2.13 -10.84 -27.65
CA LEU A 307 -1.05 -9.84 -27.73
C LEU A 307 -0.98 -8.95 -26.49
N LEU A 308 -2.06 -8.80 -25.70
CA LEU A 308 -2.04 -8.02 -24.45
C LEU A 308 -1.24 -8.72 -23.34
N ASN A 309 -1.17 -10.04 -23.33
CA ASN A 309 -0.54 -10.80 -22.25
C ASN A 309 0.93 -10.41 -21.99
N PRO A 310 1.83 -10.38 -23.00
CA PRO A 310 3.21 -9.97 -22.75
C PRO A 310 3.34 -8.55 -22.20
N PHE A 311 2.50 -7.62 -22.64
CA PHE A 311 2.51 -6.25 -22.14
C PHE A 311 2.01 -6.14 -20.69
N ILE A 312 0.97 -6.92 -20.32
CA ILE A 312 0.47 -6.95 -18.92
C ILE A 312 1.51 -7.62 -18.01
N ILE A 313 2.21 -8.66 -18.46
CA ILE A 313 3.31 -9.29 -17.71
C ILE A 313 4.45 -8.30 -17.51
N ALA A 314 4.88 -7.59 -18.54
CA ALA A 314 5.90 -6.57 -18.44
C ALA A 314 5.45 -5.40 -17.54
N LEU A 315 4.18 -4.99 -17.62
CA LEU A 315 3.60 -3.96 -16.75
C LEU A 315 3.68 -4.35 -15.27
N PHE A 316 3.45 -5.63 -14.93
CA PHE A 316 3.58 -6.11 -13.56
C PHE A 316 5.00 -5.90 -13.02
N PHE A 317 6.03 -6.30 -13.78
CA PHE A 317 7.43 -6.11 -13.38
C PHE A 317 7.82 -4.64 -13.26
N LEU A 318 7.23 -3.76 -14.07
CA LEU A 318 7.52 -2.33 -14.05
C LEU A 318 6.58 -1.53 -13.15
N THR A 319 5.60 -2.15 -12.48
CA THR A 319 4.72 -1.45 -11.55
C THR A 319 5.55 -0.88 -10.38
N PRO A 320 5.62 0.46 -10.20
CA PRO A 320 6.58 1.08 -9.27
C PRO A 320 6.49 0.52 -7.85
N VAL A 321 5.29 0.35 -7.31
CA VAL A 321 5.09 -0.14 -5.93
C VAL A 321 5.73 -1.52 -5.70
N MET A 322 5.67 -2.45 -6.67
CA MET A 322 6.28 -3.78 -6.51
C MET A 322 7.79 -3.70 -6.30
N THR A 323 8.41 -2.67 -6.86
CA THR A 323 9.84 -2.43 -6.76
C THR A 323 10.20 -1.49 -5.61
N THR A 324 9.53 -0.35 -5.47
CA THR A 324 9.89 0.67 -4.48
C THR A 324 9.64 0.18 -3.06
N SER A 325 8.50 -0.46 -2.81
CA SER A 325 8.24 -1.14 -1.54
C SER A 325 9.15 -2.37 -1.36
N GLY A 326 9.53 -3.05 -2.47
CA GLY A 326 10.48 -4.18 -2.47
C GLY A 326 11.91 -3.77 -2.14
N ALA A 327 12.26 -2.52 -2.33
CA ALA A 327 13.57 -1.97 -1.99
C ALA A 327 13.61 -1.32 -0.58
N TYR A 328 12.50 -1.32 0.13
CA TYR A 328 12.46 -1.06 1.56
C TYR A 328 13.08 -2.26 2.30
N HIS A 329 12.77 -2.56 3.52
CA HIS A 329 13.25 -3.74 4.23
C HIS A 329 12.22 -4.87 4.19
N LEU A 330 12.66 -6.11 4.49
CA LEU A 330 11.76 -7.24 4.62
C LEU A 330 10.56 -6.86 5.51
N HIS A 331 9.37 -7.16 5.01
CA HIS A 331 8.15 -7.00 5.78
C HIS A 331 7.12 -8.05 5.35
N GLU A 332 6.26 -8.52 6.28
CA GLU A 332 5.26 -9.55 6.01
C GLU A 332 4.33 -9.22 4.84
N ASN A 333 4.09 -7.94 4.58
CA ASN A 333 3.23 -7.50 3.47
C ASN A 333 3.74 -7.89 2.08
N CYS A 334 5.03 -8.29 1.94
CA CYS A 334 5.59 -8.79 0.67
C CYS A 334 4.88 -10.06 0.16
N PHE A 335 4.22 -10.80 1.04
CA PHE A 335 3.44 -11.98 0.68
C PHE A 335 2.08 -11.62 0.03
N LEU A 336 1.56 -10.41 0.23
CA LEU A 336 0.24 -10.03 -0.29
C LEU A 336 0.13 -10.11 -1.82
N PRO A 337 1.09 -9.61 -2.63
CA PRO A 337 0.98 -9.69 -4.08
C PRO A 337 0.78 -11.12 -4.61
N PRO A 338 1.64 -12.09 -4.32
CA PRO A 338 1.45 -13.44 -4.79
C PRO A 338 0.19 -14.10 -4.21
N LEU A 339 -0.07 -13.95 -2.92
CA LEU A 339 -1.20 -14.64 -2.28
C LEU A 339 -2.56 -14.11 -2.76
N ILE A 340 -2.71 -12.80 -2.94
CA ILE A 340 -3.94 -12.18 -3.48
C ILE A 340 -4.19 -12.68 -4.92
N LEU A 341 -3.17 -12.73 -5.77
CA LEU A 341 -3.31 -13.25 -7.14
C LEU A 341 -3.59 -14.75 -7.16
N TRP A 342 -2.96 -15.54 -6.29
CA TRP A 342 -3.28 -16.96 -6.14
C TRP A 342 -4.72 -17.17 -5.65
N LEU A 343 -5.18 -16.39 -4.65
CA LEU A 343 -6.56 -16.46 -4.19
C LEU A 343 -7.51 -16.09 -5.32
N PHE A 344 -7.27 -15.00 -6.05
CA PHE A 344 -8.10 -14.62 -7.17
C PHE A 344 -8.17 -15.73 -8.23
N TYR A 345 -7.02 -16.35 -8.58
CA TYR A 345 -6.97 -17.48 -9.52
C TYR A 345 -7.73 -18.70 -8.99
N ALA A 346 -7.58 -19.05 -7.72
CA ALA A 346 -8.27 -20.17 -7.08
C ALA A 346 -9.79 -19.97 -7.10
N LEU A 347 -10.26 -18.73 -6.87
CA LEU A 347 -11.68 -18.36 -6.87
C LEU A 347 -12.29 -18.46 -8.28
N ILE A 348 -11.62 -17.95 -9.33
CA ILE A 348 -12.11 -18.07 -10.70
C ILE A 348 -12.01 -19.50 -11.25
N SER A 349 -11.24 -20.37 -10.59
CA SER A 349 -11.05 -21.78 -10.95
C SER A 349 -11.88 -22.73 -10.08
N GLU A 350 -12.68 -22.22 -9.14
CA GLU A 350 -13.48 -22.98 -8.17
C GLU A 350 -12.66 -24.01 -7.36
N TRP A 351 -11.43 -23.65 -7.01
CA TRP A 351 -10.54 -24.50 -6.21
C TRP A 351 -10.87 -24.38 -4.71
N ARG A 352 -11.75 -25.19 -4.19
CA ARG A 352 -12.25 -25.09 -2.80
C ARG A 352 -11.14 -25.06 -1.75
N TRP A 353 -10.37 -26.15 -1.64
CA TRP A 353 -9.35 -26.29 -0.60
C TRP A 353 -8.16 -25.33 -0.79
N ARG A 354 -7.76 -25.10 -2.05
CA ARG A 354 -6.68 -24.14 -2.33
C ARG A 354 -7.11 -22.70 -2.04
N SER A 355 -8.37 -22.34 -2.29
CA SER A 355 -8.83 -21.00 -1.91
C SER A 355 -8.84 -20.81 -0.40
N ILE A 356 -9.24 -21.82 0.39
CA ILE A 356 -9.14 -21.77 1.86
C ILE A 356 -7.67 -21.63 2.29
N LEU A 357 -6.77 -22.43 1.71
CA LEU A 357 -5.34 -22.32 2.00
C LEU A 357 -4.82 -20.89 1.76
N PHE A 358 -5.12 -20.30 0.59
CA PHE A 358 -4.67 -18.93 0.30
C PHE A 358 -5.35 -17.89 1.20
N VAL A 359 -6.61 -18.07 1.59
CA VAL A 359 -7.26 -17.24 2.60
C VAL A 359 -6.49 -17.30 3.92
N LEU A 360 -6.19 -18.47 4.43
CA LEU A 360 -5.46 -18.64 5.69
C LEU A 360 -4.05 -18.04 5.60
N LEU A 361 -3.34 -18.25 4.49
CA LEU A 361 -2.02 -17.66 4.29
C LEU A 361 -2.08 -16.12 4.25
N ILE A 362 -3.11 -15.51 3.62
CA ILE A 362 -3.30 -14.06 3.64
C ILE A 362 -3.59 -13.58 5.07
N LEU A 363 -4.46 -14.27 5.79
CA LEU A 363 -4.77 -13.92 7.18
C LEU A 363 -3.53 -14.03 8.10
N PHE A 364 -2.61 -14.94 7.79
CA PHE A 364 -1.36 -15.10 8.53
C PHE A 364 -0.29 -14.03 8.18
N VAL A 365 -0.52 -13.19 7.15
CA VAL A 365 0.37 -12.07 6.86
C VAL A 365 0.33 -11.04 7.97
N LYS A 366 -0.88 -10.58 8.31
CA LYS A 366 -1.13 -9.55 9.32
C LYS A 366 -2.63 -9.47 9.63
N GLU A 367 -2.98 -8.90 10.79
CA GLU A 367 -4.39 -8.77 11.19
C GLU A 367 -5.25 -8.00 10.18
N ASP A 368 -4.74 -6.92 9.58
CA ASP A 368 -5.45 -6.09 8.61
C ASP A 368 -5.55 -6.73 7.22
N ALA A 369 -4.78 -7.78 6.94
CA ALA A 369 -4.85 -8.51 5.68
C ALA A 369 -6.22 -9.17 5.44
N ALA A 370 -7.01 -9.35 6.49
CA ALA A 370 -8.41 -9.76 6.40
C ALA A 370 -9.25 -8.87 5.45
N LEU A 371 -8.92 -7.58 5.34
CA LEU A 371 -9.61 -6.64 4.46
C LEU A 371 -9.44 -6.97 2.97
N TYR A 372 -8.29 -7.50 2.56
CA TYR A 372 -8.04 -7.91 1.17
C TYR A 372 -8.88 -9.15 0.80
N VAL A 373 -8.99 -10.10 1.72
CA VAL A 373 -9.85 -11.29 1.55
C VAL A 373 -11.32 -10.88 1.48
N LEU A 374 -11.76 -10.01 2.38
CA LEU A 374 -13.12 -9.48 2.42
C LEU A 374 -13.49 -8.73 1.14
N ALA A 375 -12.60 -7.88 0.63
CA ALA A 375 -12.79 -7.15 -0.62
C ALA A 375 -12.98 -8.08 -1.82
N LEU A 376 -12.15 -9.13 -1.92
CA LEU A 376 -12.31 -10.18 -2.93
C LEU A 376 -13.64 -10.93 -2.75
N GLY A 377 -13.99 -11.29 -1.51
CA GLY A 377 -15.25 -11.94 -1.19
C GLY A 377 -16.47 -11.14 -1.64
N LEU A 378 -16.49 -9.84 -1.34
CA LEU A 378 -17.54 -8.90 -1.77
C LEU A 378 -17.57 -8.79 -3.31
N TYR A 379 -16.42 -8.63 -3.95
CA TYR A 379 -16.36 -8.63 -5.41
C TYR A 379 -17.01 -9.90 -5.99
N PHE A 380 -16.61 -11.09 -5.51
CA PHE A 380 -17.12 -12.35 -6.03
C PHE A 380 -18.58 -12.62 -5.66
N ALA A 381 -19.09 -12.07 -4.57
CA ALA A 381 -20.49 -12.17 -4.19
C ALA A 381 -21.44 -11.43 -5.17
N PHE A 382 -20.98 -10.27 -5.70
CA PHE A 382 -21.80 -9.39 -6.53
C PHE A 382 -21.41 -9.37 -8.02
N GLN A 383 -20.27 -9.99 -8.40
CA GLN A 383 -19.84 -10.03 -9.78
C GLN A 383 -20.73 -10.96 -10.64
N LYS A 384 -20.78 -10.67 -11.95
CA LYS A 384 -21.51 -11.48 -12.94
C LYS A 384 -20.61 -12.01 -14.08
N ARG A 385 -19.27 -11.85 -13.92
CA ARG A 385 -18.29 -12.24 -14.94
C ARG A 385 -18.06 -13.75 -14.94
N PHE A 386 -17.93 -14.32 -13.76
CA PHE A 386 -17.62 -15.73 -13.57
C PHE A 386 -18.86 -16.47 -13.06
N THR A 387 -19.22 -17.54 -13.78
CA THR A 387 -20.29 -18.42 -13.32
C THR A 387 -19.71 -19.38 -12.32
N LEU A 388 -20.16 -19.27 -11.06
CA LEU A 388 -19.73 -20.12 -9.96
C LEU A 388 -20.85 -21.07 -9.56
N SER A 389 -20.50 -22.32 -9.28
CA SER A 389 -21.45 -23.34 -8.80
C SER A 389 -22.06 -22.96 -7.45
N ALA A 390 -23.31 -23.35 -7.21
CA ALA A 390 -24.00 -23.04 -5.95
C ALA A 390 -23.26 -23.58 -4.72
N THR A 391 -22.66 -24.77 -4.86
CA THR A 391 -21.85 -25.36 -3.79
C THR A 391 -20.60 -24.54 -3.52
N PHE A 392 -19.89 -24.08 -4.58
CA PHE A 392 -18.70 -23.25 -4.41
C PHE A 392 -19.03 -21.88 -3.77
N LYS A 393 -20.17 -21.29 -4.11
CA LYS A 393 -20.63 -20.02 -3.48
C LYS A 393 -20.77 -20.13 -1.97
N LYS A 394 -21.24 -21.26 -1.43
CA LYS A 394 -21.30 -21.46 0.03
C LYS A 394 -19.89 -21.40 0.67
N TRP A 395 -18.92 -22.08 0.06
CA TRP A 395 -17.53 -22.06 0.48
C TRP A 395 -16.91 -20.66 0.32
N LEU A 396 -17.19 -19.99 -0.79
CA LEU A 396 -16.77 -18.61 -1.03
C LEU A 396 -17.24 -17.69 0.12
N TYR A 397 -18.53 -17.71 0.45
CA TYR A 397 -19.07 -16.82 1.51
C TYR A 397 -18.49 -17.16 2.88
N ALA A 398 -18.40 -18.43 3.24
CA ALA A 398 -17.79 -18.83 4.50
C ALA A 398 -16.30 -18.45 4.59
N GLY A 399 -15.54 -18.74 3.54
CA GLY A 399 -14.09 -18.53 3.53
C GLY A 399 -13.67 -17.07 3.31
N THR A 400 -14.41 -16.29 2.51
CA THR A 400 -13.97 -14.93 2.15
C THR A 400 -14.79 -13.80 2.78
N LEU A 401 -15.94 -14.10 3.39
CA LEU A 401 -16.72 -13.09 4.11
C LEU A 401 -16.76 -13.39 5.61
N ALA A 402 -17.16 -14.60 6.03
CA ALA A 402 -17.28 -14.89 7.45
C ALA A 402 -15.92 -15.07 8.14
N LEU A 403 -15.05 -15.92 7.57
CA LEU A 403 -13.74 -16.23 8.18
C LEU A 403 -12.86 -15.01 8.41
N PRO A 404 -12.66 -14.09 7.44
CA PRO A 404 -11.81 -12.90 7.67
C PRO A 404 -12.39 -11.96 8.74
N VAL A 405 -13.71 -11.83 8.87
CA VAL A 405 -14.33 -11.03 9.92
C VAL A 405 -14.09 -11.67 11.29
N LEU A 406 -14.28 -12.98 11.41
CA LEU A 406 -14.01 -13.71 12.66
C LEU A 406 -12.53 -13.63 13.05
N TYR A 407 -11.64 -13.85 12.08
CA TYR A 407 -10.19 -13.75 12.31
C TYR A 407 -9.79 -12.34 12.76
N PHE A 408 -10.24 -11.32 12.06
CA PHE A 408 -9.94 -9.93 12.39
C PHE A 408 -10.40 -9.56 13.80
N SER A 409 -11.64 -9.95 14.16
CA SER A 409 -12.18 -9.73 15.50
C SER A 409 -11.37 -10.46 16.57
N LEU A 410 -10.98 -11.72 16.31
CA LEU A 410 -10.14 -12.50 17.22
C LEU A 410 -8.74 -11.87 17.34
N ALA A 411 -8.13 -11.47 16.23
CA ALA A 411 -6.81 -10.84 16.20
C ALA A 411 -6.80 -9.54 17.02
N LEU A 412 -7.80 -8.67 16.84
CA LEU A 412 -7.94 -7.45 17.64
C LEU A 412 -8.10 -7.75 19.13
N PHE A 413 -8.90 -8.77 19.47
CA PHE A 413 -9.07 -9.19 20.87
C PHE A 413 -7.74 -9.70 21.47
N LEU A 414 -6.99 -10.53 20.74
CA LEU A 414 -5.72 -11.08 21.21
C LEU A 414 -4.68 -9.97 21.39
N LEU A 415 -4.56 -9.06 20.43
CA LEU A 415 -3.63 -7.91 20.53
C LEU A 415 -4.01 -6.95 21.65
N ALA A 416 -5.30 -6.75 21.91
CA ALA A 416 -5.76 -5.90 23.02
C ALA A 416 -5.50 -6.53 24.39
N LYS A 417 -5.61 -7.87 24.49
CA LYS A 417 -5.50 -8.59 25.78
C LYS A 417 -4.07 -9.03 26.11
N TYR A 418 -3.30 -9.47 25.11
CA TYR A 418 -2.00 -10.11 25.31
C TYR A 418 -0.86 -9.40 24.58
N GLY A 419 -1.13 -8.39 23.75
CA GLY A 419 -0.14 -7.65 22.98
C GLY A 419 -0.03 -6.20 23.40
N GLU A 420 0.63 -5.41 22.53
CA GLU A 420 0.83 -3.98 22.67
C GLU A 420 -0.39 -3.16 22.17
N GLY A 421 -1.49 -3.83 21.87
CA GLY A 421 -2.71 -3.24 21.31
C GLY A 421 -2.67 -3.12 19.78
N ALA A 422 -3.86 -3.03 19.19
CA ALA A 422 -3.98 -2.79 17.76
C ALA A 422 -3.66 -1.33 17.43
N MET A 423 -3.07 -1.08 16.25
CA MET A 423 -2.70 0.27 15.76
C MET A 423 -3.91 1.15 15.41
N VAL A 424 -4.96 1.13 16.24
CA VAL A 424 -6.20 1.89 16.06
C VAL A 424 -5.95 3.41 16.20
N SER A 425 -4.91 3.80 16.93
CA SER A 425 -4.48 5.19 17.06
C SER A 425 -4.25 5.91 15.72
N ARG A 426 -3.90 5.17 14.67
CA ARG A 426 -3.75 5.72 13.30
C ARG A 426 -5.05 6.28 12.70
N TYR A 427 -6.21 5.95 13.29
CA TYR A 427 -7.53 6.51 12.95
C TYR A 427 -8.00 7.57 13.96
N GLY A 428 -7.15 7.97 14.92
CA GLY A 428 -7.52 8.89 16.01
C GLY A 428 -8.12 10.20 15.53
N HIS A 429 -7.65 10.73 14.39
CA HIS A 429 -8.20 11.94 13.77
C HIS A 429 -9.67 11.81 13.33
N LEU A 430 -10.20 10.59 13.20
CA LEU A 430 -11.60 10.30 12.86
C LEU A 430 -12.50 10.21 14.11
N LEU A 431 -11.94 10.21 15.30
CA LEU A 431 -12.66 10.16 16.58
C LEU A 431 -13.05 11.56 17.06
N LEU A 432 -14.18 11.69 17.75
CA LEU A 432 -14.54 12.87 18.50
C LEU A 432 -13.87 12.80 19.89
N GLU A 433 -13.87 13.93 20.58
CA GLU A 433 -13.34 14.00 21.96
C GLU A 433 -14.06 13.00 22.87
N GLY A 434 -13.30 12.22 23.61
CA GLY A 434 -13.80 11.16 24.50
C GLY A 434 -14.16 9.85 23.83
N GLU A 435 -14.15 9.77 22.49
CA GLU A 435 -14.41 8.51 21.77
C GLU A 435 -13.13 7.67 21.64
N GLN A 436 -13.29 6.35 21.73
CA GLN A 436 -12.20 5.38 21.59
C GLN A 436 -12.62 4.15 20.79
N GLY A 437 -11.66 3.54 20.12
CA GLY A 437 -11.80 2.25 19.46
C GLY A 437 -12.42 2.29 18.07
N LEU A 438 -12.24 1.20 17.37
CA LEU A 438 -12.63 1.03 15.96
C LEU A 438 -14.16 1.16 15.71
N PRO A 439 -15.07 0.71 16.62
CA PRO A 439 -16.50 0.94 16.42
C PRO A 439 -16.90 2.41 16.29
N MET A 440 -16.23 3.31 17.04
CA MET A 440 -16.48 4.75 16.97
C MET A 440 -15.93 5.33 15.66
N VAL A 441 -14.77 4.85 15.20
CA VAL A 441 -14.24 5.19 13.87
C VAL A 441 -15.26 4.83 12.79
N LEU A 442 -15.78 3.60 12.80
CA LEU A 442 -16.79 3.16 11.83
C LEU A 442 -18.05 4.02 11.90
N LYS A 443 -18.56 4.31 13.10
CA LYS A 443 -19.69 5.21 13.30
C LYS A 443 -19.43 6.57 12.60
N ASN A 444 -18.27 7.17 12.85
CA ASN A 444 -17.94 8.49 12.33
C ASN A 444 -17.72 8.52 10.81
N ILE A 445 -17.23 7.42 10.21
CA ILE A 445 -17.13 7.28 8.75
C ILE A 445 -18.52 7.46 8.09
N PHE A 446 -19.57 6.89 8.69
CA PHE A 446 -20.93 6.99 8.12
C PHE A 446 -21.63 8.30 8.48
N LEU A 447 -21.36 8.87 9.65
CA LEU A 447 -22.07 10.05 10.15
C LEU A 447 -21.42 11.38 9.76
N ASN A 448 -20.15 11.37 9.38
CA ASN A 448 -19.39 12.56 8.99
C ASN A 448 -18.78 12.45 7.57
N PRO A 449 -19.57 12.17 6.53
CA PRO A 449 -19.04 11.83 5.20
C PRO A 449 -18.21 12.95 4.57
N LEU A 450 -18.57 14.22 4.78
CA LEU A 450 -17.80 15.35 4.21
C LEU A 450 -16.43 15.46 4.87
N TYR A 451 -16.36 15.29 6.18
CA TYR A 451 -15.08 15.24 6.90
C TYR A 451 -14.19 14.09 6.39
N ILE A 452 -14.79 12.91 6.21
CA ILE A 452 -14.08 11.73 5.68
C ILE A 452 -13.54 12.01 4.28
N ILE A 453 -14.38 12.59 3.37
CA ILE A 453 -13.94 12.97 2.02
C ILE A 453 -12.78 13.98 2.12
N GLY A 454 -12.87 14.97 3.01
CA GLY A 454 -11.79 15.93 3.24
C GLY A 454 -10.48 15.27 3.68
N SER A 455 -10.56 14.27 4.55
CA SER A 455 -9.39 13.53 5.06
C SER A 455 -8.75 12.60 4.01
N LEU A 456 -9.53 12.13 3.01
CA LEU A 456 -9.03 11.30 1.91
C LEU A 456 -8.24 12.12 0.87
N PHE A 457 -8.53 13.40 0.68
CA PHE A 457 -8.00 14.23 -0.41
C PHE A 457 -7.09 15.34 0.10
N THR A 458 -6.07 14.99 0.90
CA THR A 458 -4.96 15.88 1.22
C THR A 458 -3.93 15.88 0.08
N GLY A 459 -3.04 16.89 0.05
CA GLY A 459 -2.01 16.98 -0.99
C GLY A 459 -1.13 15.72 -1.09
N LYS A 460 -0.68 15.20 0.06
CA LYS A 460 0.15 13.98 0.14
C LYS A 460 -0.60 12.75 -0.39
N LYS A 461 -1.84 12.54 0.06
CA LYS A 461 -2.67 11.41 -0.39
C LYS A 461 -3.02 11.50 -1.87
N MET A 462 -3.24 12.70 -2.41
CA MET A 462 -3.46 12.90 -3.84
C MET A 462 -2.23 12.55 -4.67
N GLY A 463 -1.04 12.92 -4.19
CA GLY A 463 0.21 12.49 -4.80
C GLY A 463 0.36 10.98 -4.82
N TYR A 464 0.05 10.32 -3.70
CA TYR A 464 0.04 8.86 -3.62
C TYR A 464 -0.95 8.23 -4.60
N ILE A 465 -2.20 8.70 -4.63
CA ILE A 465 -3.24 8.24 -5.58
C ILE A 465 -2.74 8.36 -7.02
N PHE A 466 -2.07 9.46 -7.37
CA PHE A 466 -1.47 9.61 -8.69
C PHE A 466 -0.41 8.55 -8.95
N LEU A 467 0.52 8.36 -8.03
CA LEU A 467 1.64 7.42 -8.19
C LEU A 467 1.20 5.95 -8.31
N ILE A 468 0.04 5.57 -7.78
CA ILE A 468 -0.47 4.20 -7.91
C ILE A 468 -1.42 4.02 -9.11
N LEU A 469 -2.09 5.08 -9.58
CA LEU A 469 -3.06 5.00 -10.69
C LEU A 469 -2.45 5.35 -12.04
N PHE A 470 -1.59 6.36 -12.11
CA PHE A 470 -0.95 6.79 -13.35
C PHE A 470 -0.13 5.69 -14.01
N PRO A 471 0.71 4.92 -13.29
CA PRO A 471 1.42 3.77 -13.85
C PRO A 471 0.50 2.72 -14.48
N LEU A 472 -0.73 2.59 -13.97
CA LEU A 472 -1.76 1.70 -14.50
C LEU A 472 -2.65 2.36 -15.55
N GLY A 473 -2.30 3.55 -16.04
CA GLY A 473 -3.09 4.29 -17.04
C GLY A 473 -4.51 4.61 -16.58
N PHE A 474 -4.74 4.74 -15.26
CA PHE A 474 -6.05 4.90 -14.63
C PHE A 474 -7.09 3.81 -14.99
N LEU A 475 -6.67 2.71 -15.59
CA LEU A 475 -7.53 1.57 -15.93
C LEU A 475 -8.34 1.04 -14.73
N PRO A 476 -7.82 1.01 -13.48
CA PRO A 476 -8.61 0.59 -12.32
C PRO A 476 -9.91 1.36 -12.13
N LEU A 477 -9.98 2.61 -12.56
CA LEU A 477 -11.17 3.45 -12.45
C LEU A 477 -12.18 3.21 -13.58
N VAL A 478 -11.79 2.54 -14.68
CA VAL A 478 -12.62 2.30 -15.86
C VAL A 478 -13.36 0.97 -15.71
N GLN A 479 -14.32 0.92 -14.77
CA GLN A 479 -15.10 -0.30 -14.50
C GLN A 479 -16.54 -0.15 -14.98
N ARG A 480 -17.06 -1.15 -15.69
CA ARG A 480 -18.47 -1.20 -16.10
C ARG A 480 -19.42 -1.74 -15.03
N ARG A 481 -18.87 -2.34 -13.98
CA ARG A 481 -19.66 -2.98 -12.91
C ARG A 481 -19.25 -2.45 -11.56
N PHE A 482 -20.25 -2.04 -10.79
CA PHE A 482 -20.05 -1.52 -9.43
C PHE A 482 -19.31 -2.53 -8.53
N SER A 483 -19.59 -3.82 -8.68
CA SER A 483 -18.94 -4.85 -7.84
C SER A 483 -17.41 -4.82 -7.86
N THR A 484 -16.80 -4.34 -8.95
CA THR A 484 -15.34 -4.25 -9.02
C THR A 484 -14.77 -3.20 -8.05
N TYR A 485 -15.56 -2.18 -7.71
CA TYR A 485 -15.10 -1.14 -6.77
C TYR A 485 -15.02 -1.61 -5.31
N PHE A 486 -15.58 -2.78 -4.95
CA PHE A 486 -15.30 -3.38 -3.65
C PHE A 486 -13.80 -3.67 -3.45
N LEU A 487 -13.05 -3.86 -4.53
CA LEU A 487 -11.59 -4.04 -4.48
C LEU A 487 -10.84 -2.78 -4.05
N LEU A 488 -11.48 -1.60 -3.99
CA LEU A 488 -10.91 -0.37 -3.44
C LEU A 488 -11.00 -0.30 -1.91
N ILE A 489 -11.77 -1.16 -1.25
CA ILE A 489 -11.96 -1.10 0.21
C ILE A 489 -10.63 -1.08 0.97
N PRO A 490 -9.65 -1.94 0.68
CA PRO A 490 -8.38 -1.88 1.39
C PRO A 490 -7.59 -0.60 1.12
N LEU A 491 -7.59 -0.10 -0.13
CA LEU A 491 -6.96 1.19 -0.43
C LEU A 491 -7.55 2.32 0.41
N LEU A 492 -8.87 2.36 0.54
CA LEU A 492 -9.55 3.37 1.35
C LEU A 492 -9.24 3.18 2.84
N ALA A 493 -9.44 1.97 3.35
CA ALA A 493 -9.34 1.68 4.78
C ALA A 493 -7.89 1.69 5.29
N VAL A 494 -6.97 1.00 4.60
CA VAL A 494 -5.59 0.79 5.07
C VAL A 494 -4.68 1.97 4.68
N ASN A 495 -4.87 2.55 3.47
CA ASN A 495 -3.94 3.58 3.01
C ASN A 495 -4.50 5.00 3.20
N LEU A 496 -5.72 5.28 2.77
CA LEU A 496 -6.18 6.67 2.66
C LEU A 496 -6.89 7.19 3.92
N LEU A 497 -7.59 6.33 4.69
CA LEU A 497 -8.27 6.75 5.91
C LEU A 497 -7.34 6.91 7.11
N MET A 498 -6.18 6.28 7.12
CA MET A 498 -5.19 6.44 8.19
C MET A 498 -4.48 7.79 8.11
N ASP A 499 -4.07 8.31 9.27
CA ASP A 499 -3.21 9.50 9.39
C ASP A 499 -1.78 9.10 9.81
N TRP A 500 -1.20 8.20 9.01
CA TRP A 500 0.18 7.75 9.16
C TRP A 500 0.89 7.88 7.82
N PRO A 501 1.87 8.78 7.67
CA PRO A 501 2.46 9.13 6.37
C PRO A 501 2.94 7.95 5.54
N TYR A 502 3.51 6.94 6.18
CA TYR A 502 4.02 5.73 5.52
C TYR A 502 2.94 4.86 4.88
N GLN A 503 1.66 4.97 5.32
CA GLN A 503 0.54 4.20 4.75
C GLN A 503 0.19 4.64 3.32
N PHE A 504 0.44 5.89 2.98
CA PHE A 504 0.21 6.46 1.66
C PHE A 504 1.51 6.92 0.99
N ASP A 505 2.54 6.08 1.09
CA ASP A 505 3.83 6.23 0.42
C ASP A 505 4.16 4.94 -0.35
N ILE A 506 4.52 5.06 -1.64
CA ILE A 506 4.85 3.92 -2.49
C ILE A 506 6.20 3.27 -2.14
N GLY A 507 7.02 3.93 -1.33
CA GLY A 507 8.29 3.40 -0.84
C GLY A 507 8.15 2.43 0.31
N PHE A 508 6.96 2.30 0.91
CA PHE A 508 6.74 1.43 2.06
C PHE A 508 5.81 0.26 1.75
N GLN A 509 5.92 -0.79 2.52
CA GLN A 509 5.26 -2.08 2.39
C GLN A 509 3.71 -2.04 2.40
N TYR A 510 3.10 -1.00 2.94
CA TYR A 510 1.65 -0.88 3.10
C TYR A 510 0.86 -0.80 1.78
N SER A 511 1.54 -0.54 0.68
CA SER A 511 0.92 -0.39 -0.64
C SER A 511 0.76 -1.71 -1.41
N TYR A 512 1.45 -2.78 -1.03
CA TYR A 512 1.49 -4.04 -1.77
C TYR A 512 0.11 -4.65 -2.06
N GLY A 513 -0.70 -4.83 -1.02
CA GLY A 513 -2.01 -5.45 -1.16
C GLY A 513 -2.98 -4.60 -1.98
N SER A 514 -3.07 -3.31 -1.68
CA SER A 514 -3.97 -2.37 -2.36
C SER A 514 -3.62 -2.22 -3.84
N VAL A 515 -2.33 -2.09 -4.19
CA VAL A 515 -1.89 -1.98 -5.59
C VAL A 515 -2.06 -3.29 -6.34
N THR A 516 -1.93 -4.43 -5.68
CA THR A 516 -2.26 -5.74 -6.30
C THR A 516 -3.74 -5.80 -6.68
N LEU A 517 -4.65 -5.33 -5.82
CA LEU A 517 -6.07 -5.26 -6.15
C LEU A 517 -6.35 -4.25 -7.27
N LEU A 518 -5.66 -3.10 -7.30
CA LEU A 518 -5.73 -2.16 -8.42
C LEU A 518 -5.24 -2.79 -9.72
N PHE A 519 -4.19 -3.60 -9.67
CA PHE A 519 -3.70 -4.33 -10.83
C PHE A 519 -4.73 -5.34 -11.35
N ILE A 520 -5.40 -6.09 -10.45
CA ILE A 520 -6.54 -6.95 -10.80
C ILE A 520 -7.66 -6.11 -11.44
N MET A 521 -8.00 -4.95 -10.87
CA MET A 521 -9.01 -4.05 -11.43
C MET A 521 -8.63 -3.58 -12.84
N ALA A 522 -7.37 -3.26 -13.10
CA ALA A 522 -6.88 -2.88 -14.43
C ALA A 522 -7.06 -4.03 -15.43
N ILE A 523 -6.72 -5.26 -15.04
CA ILE A 523 -6.94 -6.46 -15.88
C ILE A 523 -8.43 -6.67 -16.15
N LEU A 524 -9.27 -6.54 -15.14
CA LEU A 524 -10.72 -6.69 -15.27
C LEU A 524 -11.33 -5.58 -16.16
N ALA A 525 -10.79 -4.36 -16.12
CA ALA A 525 -11.18 -3.29 -17.02
C ALA A 525 -10.87 -3.67 -18.48
N VAL A 526 -9.66 -4.13 -18.75
CA VAL A 526 -9.26 -4.61 -20.09
C VAL A 526 -10.14 -5.77 -20.55
N ASP A 527 -10.43 -6.76 -19.67
CA ASP A 527 -11.35 -7.88 -19.97
C ASP A 527 -12.75 -7.38 -20.34
N GLN A 528 -13.31 -6.47 -19.54
CA GLN A 528 -14.65 -5.92 -19.78
C GLN A 528 -14.73 -5.12 -21.08
N LEU A 529 -13.72 -4.29 -21.37
CA LEU A 529 -13.65 -3.45 -22.57
C LEU A 529 -13.50 -4.31 -23.85
N SER A 530 -12.68 -5.37 -23.76
CA SER A 530 -12.49 -6.32 -24.86
C SER A 530 -13.75 -7.14 -25.13
N ARG A 531 -14.29 -7.81 -24.12
CA ARG A 531 -15.42 -8.74 -24.29
C ARG A 531 -16.71 -8.08 -24.74
N HIS A 532 -16.94 -6.86 -24.32
CA HIS A 532 -18.12 -6.10 -24.75
C HIS A 532 -17.86 -5.33 -26.05
N GLN A 533 -16.72 -5.57 -26.72
CA GLN A 533 -16.31 -4.90 -27.97
C GLN A 533 -16.40 -3.37 -27.88
N VAL A 534 -16.17 -2.86 -26.68
CA VAL A 534 -16.24 -1.43 -26.40
C VAL A 534 -15.06 -0.71 -27.04
N LEU A 535 -13.89 -1.36 -27.00
CA LEU A 535 -12.66 -0.92 -27.67
C LEU A 535 -12.09 -2.06 -28.51
N GLY A 536 -11.63 -1.71 -29.70
CA GLY A 536 -10.92 -2.63 -30.56
C GLY A 536 -9.56 -3.02 -29.97
N GLU A 537 -9.01 -4.16 -30.40
CA GLU A 537 -7.76 -4.74 -29.90
C GLU A 537 -6.58 -3.74 -29.99
N LYS A 538 -6.46 -2.98 -31.07
CA LYS A 538 -5.41 -1.96 -31.25
C LYS A 538 -5.47 -0.89 -30.18
N VAL A 539 -6.67 -0.44 -29.83
CA VAL A 539 -6.85 0.60 -28.80
C VAL A 539 -6.53 0.05 -27.42
N LEU A 540 -6.97 -1.17 -27.10
CA LEU A 540 -6.62 -1.84 -25.85
C LEU A 540 -5.11 -2.04 -25.73
N LEU A 541 -4.45 -2.45 -26.82
CA LEU A 541 -3.01 -2.59 -26.87
C LEU A 541 -2.31 -1.24 -26.64
N ALA A 542 -2.80 -0.16 -27.26
CA ALA A 542 -2.26 1.17 -27.06
C ALA A 542 -2.40 1.65 -25.61
N LEU A 543 -3.54 1.37 -24.95
CA LEU A 543 -3.75 1.71 -23.54
C LEU A 543 -2.82 0.95 -22.62
N VAL A 544 -2.66 -0.36 -22.81
CA VAL A 544 -1.75 -1.17 -21.98
C VAL A 544 -0.29 -0.79 -22.25
N ALA A 545 0.07 -0.51 -23.51
CA ALA A 545 1.40 -0.02 -23.85
C ALA A 545 1.68 1.36 -23.26
N ALA A 546 0.70 2.26 -23.24
CA ALA A 546 0.80 3.55 -22.54
C ALA A 546 1.05 3.35 -21.04
N SER A 547 0.29 2.45 -20.40
CA SER A 547 0.50 2.10 -18.98
C SER A 547 1.92 1.57 -18.73
N LEU A 548 2.44 0.75 -19.65
CA LEU A 548 3.82 0.25 -19.57
C LEU A 548 4.85 1.39 -19.62
N VAL A 549 4.66 2.37 -20.51
CA VAL A 549 5.52 3.56 -20.61
C VAL A 549 5.43 4.40 -19.35
N PHE A 550 4.22 4.66 -18.85
CA PHE A 550 4.01 5.42 -17.61
C PHE A 550 4.69 4.73 -16.42
N SER A 551 4.46 3.43 -16.29
CA SER A 551 5.05 2.61 -15.24
C SER A 551 6.57 2.62 -15.28
N GLY A 552 7.16 2.35 -16.45
CA GLY A 552 8.61 2.34 -16.63
C GLY A 552 9.24 3.70 -16.39
N THR A 553 8.60 4.79 -16.81
CA THR A 553 9.12 6.14 -16.61
C THR A 553 9.10 6.56 -15.14
N ILE A 554 7.98 6.29 -14.44
CA ILE A 554 7.90 6.55 -13.00
C ILE A 554 8.92 5.69 -12.26
N LEU A 555 8.97 4.39 -12.54
CA LEU A 555 9.93 3.49 -11.94
C LEU A 555 11.37 3.97 -12.11
N TYR A 556 11.76 4.31 -13.35
CA TYR A 556 13.11 4.83 -13.63
C TYR A 556 13.42 6.11 -12.83
N SER A 557 12.45 7.00 -12.67
CA SER A 557 12.64 8.24 -11.92
C SER A 557 13.03 7.99 -10.46
N PHE A 558 12.55 6.88 -9.88
CA PHE A 558 12.86 6.49 -8.50
C PHE A 558 14.09 5.60 -8.37
N THR A 559 14.35 4.76 -9.37
CA THR A 559 15.37 3.70 -9.27
C THR A 559 16.69 4.03 -9.95
N ARG A 560 16.78 5.15 -10.70
CA ARG A 560 17.95 5.49 -11.51
C ARG A 560 19.30 5.55 -10.76
N ASN A 561 19.27 5.77 -9.46
CA ASN A 561 20.46 5.89 -8.63
C ASN A 561 20.65 4.68 -7.68
N TRP A 562 19.85 3.60 -7.81
CA TRP A 562 19.92 2.48 -6.88
C TRP A 562 21.17 1.62 -7.00
N ASN A 563 21.92 1.74 -8.10
CA ASN A 563 23.24 1.15 -8.21
C ASN A 563 24.30 1.84 -7.31
N PHE A 564 23.92 2.95 -6.64
CA PHE A 564 24.79 3.65 -5.70
C PHE A 564 25.32 2.72 -4.63
N GLU A 565 24.46 1.90 -4.01
CA GLU A 565 24.85 0.99 -2.92
C GLU A 565 25.90 -0.03 -3.37
N MET A 566 25.75 -0.56 -4.58
CA MET A 566 26.72 -1.50 -5.17
C MET A 566 28.09 -0.84 -5.34
N LYS A 567 28.10 0.37 -5.95
CA LYS A 567 29.33 1.13 -6.14
C LYS A 567 29.93 1.54 -4.81
N TYR A 568 29.13 2.05 -3.88
CA TYR A 568 29.57 2.50 -2.57
C TYR A 568 30.25 1.39 -1.76
N TYR A 569 29.68 0.16 -1.80
CA TYR A 569 30.31 -1.00 -1.19
C TYR A 569 31.63 -1.34 -1.85
N HIS A 570 31.69 -1.41 -3.18
CA HIS A 570 32.92 -1.77 -3.90
C HIS A 570 34.05 -0.74 -3.70
N ASP A 571 33.71 0.54 -3.71
CA ASP A 571 34.68 1.63 -3.51
C ASP A 571 35.23 1.65 -2.07
N ARG A 572 34.52 1.06 -1.09
CA ARG A 572 34.87 1.03 0.34
C ARG A 572 34.86 -0.36 0.94
N LYS A 573 35.17 -1.37 0.15
CA LYS A 573 35.07 -2.79 0.57
C LYS A 573 35.87 -3.07 1.84
N GLU A 574 37.12 -2.59 1.94
CA GLU A 574 37.99 -2.78 3.11
C GLU A 574 37.35 -2.17 4.39
N PHE A 575 36.70 -1.02 4.26
CA PHE A 575 35.97 -0.40 5.38
C PHE A 575 34.84 -1.31 5.87
N PHE A 576 33.97 -1.79 4.95
CA PHE A 576 32.81 -2.61 5.32
C PHE A 576 33.21 -4.00 5.83
N ASP A 577 34.25 -4.60 5.25
CA ASP A 577 34.79 -5.89 5.72
C ASP A 577 35.43 -5.73 7.12
N GLY A 578 36.12 -4.62 7.36
CA GLY A 578 36.68 -4.27 8.68
C GLY A 578 35.60 -4.01 9.72
N LEU A 579 34.54 -3.24 9.34
CA LEU A 579 33.36 -3.02 10.18
C LEU A 579 32.74 -4.35 10.61
N GLN A 580 32.44 -5.24 9.65
CA GLN A 580 31.80 -6.52 9.94
C GLN A 580 32.72 -7.39 10.84
N SER A 581 34.02 -7.40 10.59
CA SER A 581 34.97 -8.11 11.43
C SER A 581 34.99 -7.63 12.88
N THR A 582 34.86 -6.30 13.09
CA THR A 582 34.77 -5.73 14.44
C THR A 582 33.45 -6.13 15.12
N LEU A 583 32.30 -6.07 14.40
CA LEU A 583 31.03 -6.50 14.96
C LEU A 583 31.01 -7.99 15.32
N ASP A 584 31.62 -8.83 14.50
CA ASP A 584 31.71 -10.29 14.73
C ASP A 584 32.67 -10.66 15.88
N SER A 585 33.56 -9.74 16.33
CA SER A 585 34.49 -9.99 17.44
C SER A 585 33.86 -9.81 18.83
N ILE A 586 32.67 -9.22 18.91
CA ILE A 586 31.96 -8.97 20.17
C ILE A 586 31.43 -10.32 20.71
N PRO A 587 31.65 -10.67 22.00
CA PRO A 587 31.16 -11.90 22.58
C PRO A 587 29.66 -12.10 22.39
N ALA A 588 29.23 -13.24 21.87
CA ALA A 588 27.86 -13.49 21.43
C ALA A 588 26.82 -13.51 22.58
N ASP A 589 27.25 -13.74 23.82
CA ASP A 589 26.44 -13.74 25.04
C ASP A 589 26.34 -12.38 25.71
N ALA A 590 27.09 -11.37 25.23
CA ALA A 590 27.10 -10.03 25.77
C ALA A 590 25.81 -9.24 25.46
N SER A 591 25.43 -8.36 26.39
CA SER A 591 24.44 -7.33 26.17
C SER A 591 25.06 -6.12 25.47
N VAL A 592 24.46 -5.72 24.33
CA VAL A 592 25.07 -4.73 23.44
C VAL A 592 24.11 -3.55 23.18
N LEU A 593 24.65 -2.36 23.40
CA LEU A 593 24.04 -1.10 22.97
C LEU A 593 24.77 -0.61 21.72
N ALA A 594 24.06 -0.50 20.58
CA ALA A 594 24.71 -0.21 19.31
C ALA A 594 24.08 0.95 18.56
N ALA A 595 24.87 1.58 17.69
CA ALA A 595 24.33 2.47 16.68
C ALA A 595 23.37 1.73 15.74
N GLY A 596 22.28 2.37 15.33
CA GLY A 596 21.19 1.73 14.58
C GLY A 596 21.62 1.00 13.31
N GLY A 597 22.63 1.52 12.59
CA GLY A 597 23.19 0.86 11.40
C GLY A 597 23.97 -0.43 11.72
N TYR A 598 24.36 -0.65 12.98
CA TYR A 598 25.15 -1.81 13.38
C TYR A 598 24.29 -2.97 13.92
N THR A 599 23.05 -2.68 14.34
CA THR A 599 22.17 -3.71 14.91
C THR A 599 21.90 -4.91 14.01
N PRO A 600 21.77 -4.80 12.66
CA PRO A 600 21.62 -5.98 11.82
C PRO A 600 22.86 -6.88 11.81
N GLY A 601 24.07 -6.31 11.91
CA GLY A 601 25.33 -7.03 12.04
C GLY A 601 25.43 -7.78 13.38
N LEU A 602 24.88 -7.20 14.44
CA LEU A 602 24.90 -7.73 15.81
C LEU A 602 23.69 -8.62 16.16
N ARG A 603 22.87 -9.02 15.19
CA ARG A 603 21.60 -9.75 15.36
C ARG A 603 21.67 -11.03 16.22
N LYS A 604 22.85 -11.62 16.40
CA LYS A 604 23.06 -12.85 17.19
C LYS A 604 22.96 -12.61 18.69
N HIS A 605 23.14 -11.37 19.15
CA HIS A 605 23.04 -11.01 20.56
C HIS A 605 21.60 -11.08 21.04
N GLN A 606 21.40 -11.68 22.21
CA GLN A 606 20.08 -11.83 22.81
C GLN A 606 19.59 -10.49 23.38
N GLU A 607 20.47 -9.77 24.06
CA GLU A 607 20.26 -8.45 24.62
C GLU A 607 20.94 -7.43 23.68
N LEU A 608 20.20 -6.94 22.68
CA LEU A 608 20.65 -5.97 21.69
C LEU A 608 19.72 -4.76 21.70
N TYR A 609 20.29 -3.58 21.83
CA TYR A 609 19.56 -2.33 21.94
C TYR A 609 20.14 -1.26 21.01
N ASP A 610 19.30 -0.31 20.63
CA ASP A 610 19.69 0.82 19.80
C ASP A 610 19.92 2.06 20.66
N ILE A 611 21.13 2.63 20.59
CA ILE A 611 21.54 3.79 21.38
C ILE A 611 20.64 5.02 21.19
N PHE A 612 19.93 5.11 20.08
CA PHE A 612 19.05 6.25 19.76
C PHE A 612 17.88 6.38 20.74
N TYR A 613 17.34 5.26 21.25
CA TYR A 613 16.13 5.28 22.07
C TYR A 613 16.17 4.37 23.31
N HIS A 614 17.21 3.53 23.43
CA HIS A 614 17.29 2.61 24.57
C HIS A 614 17.21 3.36 25.92
N ASN A 615 16.37 2.82 26.81
CA ASN A 615 16.17 3.32 28.17
C ASN A 615 15.98 4.85 28.24
N ASN A 616 15.25 5.44 27.27
CA ASN A 616 15.11 6.88 27.09
C ASN A 616 16.45 7.64 27.10
N LYS A 617 17.50 7.04 26.55
CA LYS A 617 18.89 7.55 26.53
C LYS A 617 19.56 7.67 27.89
N ALA A 618 19.01 7.05 28.94
CA ALA A 618 19.64 6.96 30.25
C ALA A 618 20.65 5.80 30.31
N LEU A 619 21.57 5.87 31.26
CA LEU A 619 22.52 4.79 31.51
C LEU A 619 21.77 3.51 31.90
N ASP A 620 22.07 2.41 31.23
CA ASP A 620 21.71 1.06 31.66
C ASP A 620 22.98 0.29 32.09
N PRO A 621 23.13 0.02 33.40
CA PRO A 621 24.31 -0.67 33.91
C PRO A 621 24.38 -2.16 33.52
N LYS A 622 23.35 -2.70 32.88
CA LYS A 622 23.34 -4.09 32.39
C LYS A 622 24.04 -4.28 31.05
N ILE A 623 24.30 -3.18 30.32
CA ILE A 623 25.01 -3.22 29.06
C ILE A 623 26.48 -3.59 29.30
N ASP A 624 26.98 -4.59 28.55
CA ASP A 624 28.39 -5.00 28.58
C ASP A 624 29.22 -4.19 27.59
N TYR A 625 28.69 -3.99 26.37
CA TYR A 625 29.39 -3.29 25.29
C TYR A 625 28.54 -2.18 24.67
N VAL A 626 29.21 -1.04 24.39
CA VAL A 626 28.61 0.05 23.57
C VAL A 626 29.38 0.14 22.27
N VAL A 627 28.69 -0.03 21.11
CA VAL A 627 29.29 -0.16 19.79
C VAL A 627 28.77 0.92 18.85
N VAL A 628 29.61 1.86 18.48
CA VAL A 628 29.23 3.03 17.70
C VAL A 628 30.28 3.40 16.65
N PRO A 629 29.94 4.16 15.61
CA PRO A 629 30.94 4.77 14.74
C PRO A 629 31.92 5.64 15.57
N ARG A 630 33.20 5.57 15.27
CA ARG A 630 34.20 6.33 16.01
C ARG A 630 33.99 7.85 15.87
N GLU A 631 33.50 8.32 14.74
CA GLU A 631 33.12 9.71 14.50
C GLU A 631 31.99 10.20 15.40
N MET A 632 31.17 9.31 15.99
CA MET A 632 30.10 9.65 16.92
C MET A 632 30.61 10.26 18.24
N GLN A 633 31.91 10.15 18.52
CA GLN A 633 32.53 10.81 19.68
C GLN A 633 32.65 12.33 19.52
N ASP A 634 32.61 12.83 18.27
CA ASP A 634 32.81 14.25 17.97
C ASP A 634 31.47 14.96 17.79
N GLU A 635 31.18 15.93 18.67
CA GLU A 635 29.99 16.78 18.60
C GLU A 635 29.90 17.58 17.28
N LYS A 636 31.03 17.81 16.60
CA LYS A 636 31.05 18.48 15.29
C LYS A 636 30.29 17.74 14.20
N HIS A 637 30.12 16.41 14.35
CA HIS A 637 29.35 15.60 13.42
C HIS A 637 27.84 15.63 13.68
N GLY A 638 27.37 16.32 14.74
CA GLY A 638 25.94 16.56 15.00
C GLY A 638 25.13 15.34 15.41
N TYR A 639 25.78 14.31 15.98
CA TYR A 639 25.07 13.14 16.49
C TYR A 639 24.36 13.47 17.81
N SER A 640 23.06 13.23 17.88
CA SER A 640 22.26 13.48 19.09
C SER A 640 22.57 12.50 20.23
N GLU A 641 23.19 11.37 19.93
CA GLU A 641 23.54 10.27 20.84
C GLU A 641 24.90 10.45 21.52
N THR A 642 25.65 11.48 21.17
CA THR A 642 26.97 11.79 21.78
C THR A 642 26.84 12.00 23.29
N ALA A 643 25.74 12.60 23.77
CA ALA A 643 25.46 12.76 25.20
C ALA A 643 25.28 11.41 25.90
N THR A 644 24.55 10.46 25.30
CA THR A 644 24.39 9.10 25.83
C THR A 644 25.73 8.37 25.91
N LEU A 645 26.53 8.45 24.85
CA LEU A 645 27.87 7.86 24.83
C LEU A 645 28.77 8.42 25.95
N LYS A 646 28.67 9.73 26.23
CA LYS A 646 29.38 10.40 27.32
C LYS A 646 28.98 9.85 28.69
N LEU A 647 27.68 9.58 28.93
CA LEU A 647 27.19 8.97 30.16
C LEU A 647 27.85 7.60 30.44
N TYR A 648 28.00 6.77 29.41
CA TYR A 648 28.67 5.47 29.57
C TYR A 648 30.15 5.63 29.88
N LYS A 649 30.86 6.57 29.25
CA LYS A 649 32.27 6.86 29.58
C LYS A 649 32.43 7.38 31.03
N GLU A 650 31.55 8.27 31.47
CA GLU A 650 31.54 8.79 32.85
C GLU A 650 31.20 7.69 33.88
N ALA A 651 30.43 6.67 33.46
CA ALA A 651 30.10 5.50 34.28
C ALA A 651 31.24 4.44 34.35
N GLY A 652 32.41 4.72 33.75
CA GLY A 652 33.60 3.85 33.83
C GLY A 652 33.72 2.87 32.68
N TYR A 653 32.96 3.02 31.58
CA TYR A 653 33.20 2.22 30.38
C TYR A 653 34.47 2.71 29.67
N GLN A 654 35.35 1.82 29.36
CA GLN A 654 36.63 2.11 28.70
C GLN A 654 36.66 1.60 27.27
N GLU A 655 37.55 2.15 26.47
CA GLU A 655 37.74 1.68 25.10
C GLU A 655 38.32 0.26 25.11
N SER A 656 37.59 -0.68 24.51
CA SER A 656 37.98 -2.08 24.39
C SER A 656 39.07 -2.28 23.35
N SER A 657 39.89 -3.30 23.52
CA SER A 657 40.84 -3.80 22.52
C SER A 657 40.16 -4.28 21.23
N LEU A 658 38.83 -4.50 21.24
CA LEU A 658 38.02 -4.85 20.08
C LEU A 658 37.77 -3.65 19.16
N SER A 659 38.05 -2.42 19.60
CA SER A 659 37.88 -1.22 18.78
C SER A 659 38.75 -1.25 17.53
N SER A 660 38.23 -0.68 16.43
CA SER A 660 38.99 -0.48 15.20
C SER A 660 39.19 1.01 14.89
N LYS A 661 39.84 1.31 13.78
CA LYS A 661 40.00 2.71 13.31
C LYS A 661 38.65 3.42 13.05
N ASP A 662 37.61 2.67 12.69
CA ASP A 662 36.32 3.21 12.26
C ASP A 662 35.19 2.94 13.28
N VAL A 663 35.37 1.95 14.17
CA VAL A 663 34.39 1.53 15.17
C VAL A 663 34.95 1.69 16.57
N LEU A 664 34.23 2.40 17.42
CA LEU A 664 34.48 2.48 18.85
C LEU A 664 33.66 1.40 19.55
N VAL A 665 34.36 0.56 20.31
CA VAL A 665 33.75 -0.40 21.23
C VAL A 665 34.14 0.03 22.64
N LEU A 666 33.16 0.39 23.47
CA LEU A 666 33.37 0.57 24.89
C LEU A 666 32.97 -0.71 25.63
N GLU A 667 33.76 -1.13 26.57
CA GLU A 667 33.46 -2.25 27.45
C GLU A 667 33.37 -1.80 28.92
N LYS A 668 32.50 -2.47 29.66
CA LYS A 668 32.34 -2.22 31.08
C LYS A 668 33.56 -2.76 31.82
N GLU A 669 34.18 -1.93 32.66
CA GLU A 669 35.26 -2.37 33.51
C GLU A 669 34.76 -3.44 34.49
N VAL A 670 35.29 -4.64 34.38
CA VAL A 670 35.02 -5.73 35.34
C VAL A 670 35.80 -5.42 36.61
N LYS A 671 35.10 -4.89 37.62
CA LYS A 671 35.69 -4.68 38.94
C LYS A 671 35.88 -5.99 39.69
#